data_bf3f360f540fc7feaae09a958c133c8b
#
_entry.id   bf3f360f540fc7feaae09a958c133c8b
#
_cell.length_a   1.000
_cell.length_b   1.000
_cell.length_c   1.000
_cell.angle_alpha   90.00
_cell.angle_beta   90.00
_cell.angle_gamma   90.00
#
_symmetry.space_group_name_H-M   'P 1'
#
loop_
_entity.id
_entity.type
_entity.pdbx_description
1 polymer ?
#
loop_
_entity_poly.entity_id
_entity_poly.type
_entity_poly.pdbx_seq_one_letter_code
_entity_poly.pdbx_strand_id
1 'polypeptide(L)'
;MDYSKTLNLPETEFPMRAGLPEREPEILKYWYDNNIYEKKQKLHAGHKKFVLHDGPPYANGQIHMGTALNKILKDIIMKYKYTQGYDTPYVPGWDTHGMPIEHAAIKNLGLNRNELDPLVLRNECKNYALQWIDIQRNDFKRLGVLGDWDHPYVTLVPDYEAVQIHVFGEMAKKGYIYKGQKSVYWCPHCETALAEAEIEYAEQKTPAIYVKMPIVKDNGMMPEAAKGKPAYMVIWTTTPWTMPANVAVALHPDIEYAWVECEGEVLFLAKELLEQVGKVCKKDLSNVLGTCKGKDMEFAECRHPFDTIERKSIVVLADYVTLDAGTGCVHTAPGHGDVDFETGIKYHLPIICPVDKSGKFTKEAKQFEGMFVFDANIPILKYLAELGMLFGKENIRHQYAHCWRCKNPIIYRATEQWFASIDGFRDDALAAIANEVKWIPSWGESRIHNMVADRNDWCISRQRVWGVPIPAFYCEECGKPMITDETINAVADLFQKEGSDAWWKHEAEEILPEGTTCPHCGGKHFTKESDIMDVWFDSGSSHAAVAKVRPELAWPVDMYLEGSDQHRGWFQSSLLTSVATTGHAPYKSVLTHGYVVDGEGRKMSKSVGNTVAPQDVIKQYGADIIRLWAASSDYKADIRISKDILKQLSEVYRKIRNTIRYILGNTNDFDYEKDKVPFEQMQELDRWALMHMQLLKKEVQQAYEDYDFHVLYHAIHNFCTVEMSSYYLDILKDRLYAYKADSIERRSAQTAMYEIMVDLVVMLAPVLSFTMEEVWQFMKKTSDMPESVLMMPWPEVKEEYIDPALEKKWEDFIGIRSEITRVLEVARKAKTIGHSLDAKVELYAEGEALAVLKSVEKDLPALLIVSQAELHEGVCEAGEATTREDLKVAVKAAEGHKCERCWIYSDTVGQDAEHPTLCARCAEAVK
;
A
#
# COMPACT_ATOMS: atom_id res chain seq x y z
N MET A 1 3.84 -11.84 63.91
CA MET A 1 3.13 -12.53 62.80
C MET A 1 3.62 -11.91 61.49
N ASP A 2 3.85 -12.68 60.46
CA ASP A 2 4.26 -12.11 59.17
C ASP A 2 3.01 -11.69 58.37
N TYR A 3 2.65 -10.42 58.48
CA TYR A 3 1.45 -9.86 57.84
C TYR A 3 1.56 -9.72 56.31
N SER A 4 2.76 -9.88 55.72
CA SER A 4 2.92 -9.83 54.27
C SER A 4 2.09 -10.90 53.56
N LYS A 5 1.89 -12.06 54.21
CA LYS A 5 1.09 -13.18 53.71
C LYS A 5 -0.42 -12.97 53.78
N THR A 6 -0.88 -11.89 54.41
CA THR A 6 -2.31 -11.53 54.52
C THR A 6 -2.70 -10.47 53.49
N LEU A 7 -1.77 -9.97 52.70
CA LEU A 7 -2.05 -9.03 51.66
C LEU A 7 -2.62 -9.73 50.40
N ASN A 8 -3.56 -9.08 49.70
CA ASN A 8 -4.09 -9.56 48.44
C ASN A 8 -3.15 -9.12 47.33
N LEU A 9 -1.97 -9.73 47.24
CA LEU A 9 -1.00 -9.38 46.21
C LEU A 9 -1.44 -9.93 44.86
N PRO A 10 -1.08 -9.21 43.74
CA PRO A 10 -1.46 -9.67 42.42
C PRO A 10 -0.80 -11.00 42.06
N GLU A 11 -1.61 -11.94 41.61
CA GLU A 11 -1.17 -13.25 41.17
C GLU A 11 -1.75 -13.60 39.81
N THR A 12 -0.92 -14.09 38.89
CA THR A 12 -1.36 -14.49 37.54
C THR A 12 -0.36 -15.45 36.91
N GLU A 13 -0.91 -16.46 36.24
CA GLU A 13 -0.13 -17.36 35.38
C GLU A 13 0.27 -16.70 34.04
N PHE A 14 -0.31 -15.53 33.70
CA PHE A 14 0.05 -14.78 32.50
C PHE A 14 1.53 -14.38 32.57
N PRO A 15 2.33 -14.79 31.60
CA PRO A 15 3.78 -14.68 31.68
C PRO A 15 4.29 -13.25 31.84
N MET A 16 5.35 -13.09 32.62
CA MET A 16 5.98 -11.79 32.83
C MET A 16 6.64 -11.26 31.53
N ARG A 17 7.33 -12.16 30.80
CA ARG A 17 7.95 -11.84 29.51
C ARG A 17 7.02 -12.18 28.37
N ALA A 18 6.96 -11.33 27.36
CA ALA A 18 6.09 -11.54 26.20
C ALA A 18 6.50 -12.79 25.40
N GLY A 19 7.80 -12.96 25.09
CA GLY A 19 8.29 -14.09 24.31
C GLY A 19 7.54 -14.29 22.98
N LEU A 20 7.21 -13.22 22.29
CA LEU A 20 6.36 -13.27 21.09
C LEU A 20 6.84 -14.26 20.02
N PRO A 21 8.14 -14.30 19.68
CA PRO A 21 8.61 -15.23 18.64
C PRO A 21 8.29 -16.70 18.93
N GLU A 22 8.30 -17.09 20.22
CA GLU A 22 8.04 -18.46 20.67
C GLU A 22 6.55 -18.72 20.90
N ARG A 23 5.79 -17.73 21.41
CA ARG A 23 4.39 -17.89 21.80
C ARG A 23 3.39 -17.72 20.68
N GLU A 24 3.65 -16.81 19.76
CA GLU A 24 2.76 -16.58 18.62
C GLU A 24 2.50 -17.87 17.79
N PRO A 25 3.49 -18.74 17.53
CA PRO A 25 3.24 -20.01 16.87
C PRO A 25 2.28 -20.95 17.63
N GLU A 26 2.28 -20.94 18.97
CA GLU A 26 1.36 -21.73 19.78
C GLU A 26 -0.07 -21.20 19.65
N ILE A 27 -0.23 -19.88 19.67
CA ILE A 27 -1.52 -19.21 19.47
C ILE A 27 -2.05 -19.44 18.05
N LEU A 28 -1.17 -19.33 17.07
CA LEU A 28 -1.50 -19.62 15.68
C LEU A 28 -2.02 -21.06 15.54
N LYS A 29 -1.30 -22.02 16.15
CA LYS A 29 -1.74 -23.41 16.19
C LYS A 29 -3.10 -23.56 16.88
N TYR A 30 -3.35 -22.86 17.98
CA TYR A 30 -4.64 -22.85 18.65
C TYR A 30 -5.78 -22.40 17.71
N TRP A 31 -5.58 -21.33 16.95
CA TRP A 31 -6.59 -20.85 16.00
C TRP A 31 -6.95 -21.88 14.93
N TYR A 32 -5.95 -22.57 14.36
CA TYR A 32 -6.17 -23.59 13.33
C TYR A 32 -6.74 -24.89 13.90
N ASP A 33 -6.20 -25.38 15.02
CA ASP A 33 -6.71 -26.61 15.66
C ASP A 33 -8.18 -26.48 16.11
N ASN A 34 -8.61 -25.26 16.44
CA ASN A 34 -9.99 -24.98 16.85
C ASN A 34 -10.87 -24.39 15.74
N ASN A 35 -10.38 -24.28 14.53
CA ASN A 35 -11.12 -23.74 13.37
C ASN A 35 -11.77 -22.37 13.67
N ILE A 36 -11.01 -21.44 14.26
CA ILE A 36 -11.54 -20.15 14.70
C ILE A 36 -12.10 -19.33 13.54
N TYR A 37 -11.42 -19.33 12.37
CA TYR A 37 -11.89 -18.62 11.19
C TYR A 37 -13.24 -19.16 10.72
N GLU A 38 -13.39 -20.46 10.58
CA GLU A 38 -14.62 -21.12 10.12
C GLU A 38 -15.76 -20.91 11.11
N LYS A 39 -15.49 -20.94 12.43
CA LYS A 39 -16.50 -20.66 13.46
C LYS A 39 -16.99 -19.22 13.36
N LYS A 40 -16.07 -18.26 13.16
CA LYS A 40 -16.43 -16.87 12.92
C LYS A 40 -17.37 -16.71 11.73
N GLN A 41 -17.03 -17.33 10.58
CA GLN A 41 -17.85 -17.27 9.38
C GLN A 41 -19.25 -17.86 9.63
N LYS A 42 -19.34 -18.97 10.36
CA LYS A 42 -20.63 -19.61 10.71
C LYS A 42 -21.49 -18.73 11.61
N LEU A 43 -20.89 -18.04 12.60
CA LEU A 43 -21.61 -17.17 13.52
C LEU A 43 -22.27 -15.98 12.81
N HIS A 44 -21.62 -15.43 11.79
CA HIS A 44 -22.15 -14.29 11.04
C HIS A 44 -22.75 -14.69 9.70
N ALA A 45 -22.96 -16.00 9.44
CA ALA A 45 -23.61 -16.46 8.23
C ALA A 45 -25.00 -15.83 8.05
N GLY A 46 -25.22 -15.16 6.92
CA GLY A 46 -26.46 -14.46 6.63
C GLY A 46 -26.54 -13.00 7.16
N HIS A 47 -25.52 -12.53 7.87
CA HIS A 47 -25.40 -11.12 8.19
C HIS A 47 -25.03 -10.31 6.94
N LYS A 48 -25.09 -8.99 7.04
CA LYS A 48 -24.60 -8.11 5.97
C LYS A 48 -23.11 -8.38 5.71
N LYS A 49 -22.79 -8.64 4.46
CA LYS A 49 -21.39 -8.90 4.08
C LYS A 49 -20.58 -7.61 4.03
N PHE A 50 -19.31 -7.72 4.40
CA PHE A 50 -18.25 -6.78 4.05
C PHE A 50 -17.16 -7.57 3.33
N VAL A 51 -17.05 -7.36 2.03
CA VAL A 51 -16.10 -8.08 1.17
C VAL A 51 -14.93 -7.18 0.82
N LEU A 52 -13.77 -7.48 1.38
CA LEU A 52 -12.49 -6.93 0.96
C LEU A 52 -11.84 -7.94 0.02
N HIS A 53 -11.79 -7.62 -1.27
CA HIS A 53 -11.18 -8.50 -2.26
C HIS A 53 -9.66 -8.36 -2.23
N ASP A 54 -8.96 -9.47 -2.12
CA ASP A 54 -7.51 -9.48 -2.02
C ASP A 54 -6.86 -9.26 -3.38
N GLY A 55 -6.02 -8.24 -3.51
CA GLY A 55 -5.15 -8.09 -4.67
C GLY A 55 -4.09 -9.19 -4.66
N PRO A 56 -3.95 -9.94 -5.76
CA PRO A 56 -3.11 -11.13 -5.76
C PRO A 56 -1.63 -10.75 -5.85
N PRO A 57 -0.80 -11.01 -4.81
CA PRO A 57 0.64 -10.87 -4.94
C PRO A 57 1.19 -11.86 -5.95
N TYR A 58 2.31 -11.51 -6.57
CA TYR A 58 3.03 -12.44 -7.42
C TYR A 58 3.58 -13.61 -6.61
N ALA A 59 3.37 -14.82 -7.11
CA ALA A 59 3.95 -16.05 -6.59
C ALA A 59 5.45 -16.17 -6.97
N ASN A 60 6.25 -15.20 -6.54
CA ASN A 60 7.65 -15.05 -6.92
C ASN A 60 8.48 -14.35 -5.84
N GLY A 61 9.21 -15.15 -5.06
CA GLY A 61 10.10 -14.62 -4.03
C GLY A 61 9.44 -14.42 -2.66
N GLN A 62 10.27 -14.10 -1.68
CA GLN A 62 9.83 -13.86 -0.31
C GLN A 62 9.07 -12.54 -0.21
N ILE A 63 8.16 -12.47 0.75
CA ILE A 63 7.44 -11.24 1.08
C ILE A 63 8.41 -10.17 1.62
N HIS A 64 8.09 -8.91 1.39
CA HIS A 64 8.81 -7.76 1.94
C HIS A 64 7.91 -6.96 2.90
N MET A 65 8.47 -5.96 3.58
CA MET A 65 7.70 -5.18 4.57
C MET A 65 6.46 -4.50 3.98
N GLY A 66 6.50 -4.08 2.71
CA GLY A 66 5.31 -3.54 2.03
C GLY A 66 4.19 -4.57 1.87
N THR A 67 4.54 -5.83 1.54
CA THR A 67 3.57 -6.93 1.48
C THR A 67 3.01 -7.25 2.87
N ALA A 68 3.87 -7.25 3.90
CA ALA A 68 3.43 -7.46 5.29
C ALA A 68 2.48 -6.34 5.75
N LEU A 69 2.81 -5.08 5.47
CA LEU A 69 1.93 -3.94 5.74
C LEU A 69 0.56 -4.12 5.10
N ASN A 70 0.52 -4.40 3.80
CA ASN A 70 -0.69 -4.60 3.03
C ASN A 70 -1.62 -5.66 3.64
N LYS A 71 -1.08 -6.86 3.90
CA LYS A 71 -1.85 -7.97 4.46
C LYS A 71 -2.31 -7.70 5.90
N ILE A 72 -1.50 -7.04 6.72
CA ILE A 72 -1.86 -6.66 8.08
C ILE A 72 -3.00 -5.63 8.09
N LEU A 73 -2.93 -4.60 7.23
CA LEU A 73 -4.01 -3.60 7.13
C LEU A 73 -5.34 -4.24 6.73
N LYS A 74 -5.33 -5.14 5.76
CA LYS A 74 -6.51 -5.92 5.36
C LYS A 74 -7.07 -6.72 6.53
N ASP A 75 -6.22 -7.44 7.25
CA ASP A 75 -6.62 -8.27 8.38
C ASP A 75 -7.18 -7.43 9.55
N ILE A 76 -6.59 -6.27 9.85
CA ILE A 76 -7.12 -5.34 10.86
C ILE A 76 -8.54 -4.90 10.49
N ILE A 77 -8.77 -4.51 9.24
CA ILE A 77 -10.08 -4.08 8.76
C ILE A 77 -11.10 -5.22 8.85
N MET A 78 -10.73 -6.40 8.36
CA MET A 78 -11.63 -7.56 8.37
C MET A 78 -12.00 -8.00 9.79
N LYS A 79 -11.03 -8.02 10.72
CA LYS A 79 -11.27 -8.30 12.14
C LYS A 79 -12.16 -7.23 12.78
N TYR A 80 -11.91 -5.96 12.51
CA TYR A 80 -12.75 -4.88 13.02
C TYR A 80 -14.18 -4.96 12.46
N LYS A 81 -14.36 -5.10 11.14
CA LYS A 81 -15.70 -5.22 10.54
C LYS A 81 -16.47 -6.43 11.05
N TYR A 82 -15.77 -7.52 11.37
CA TYR A 82 -16.40 -8.65 12.07
C TYR A 82 -16.99 -8.23 13.42
N THR A 83 -16.25 -7.49 14.24
CA THR A 83 -16.76 -7.03 15.55
C THR A 83 -18.01 -6.15 15.41
N GLN A 84 -18.17 -5.47 14.26
CA GLN A 84 -19.36 -4.66 13.94
C GLN A 84 -20.56 -5.49 13.44
N GLY A 85 -20.45 -6.82 13.50
CA GLY A 85 -21.53 -7.73 13.10
C GLY A 85 -21.60 -8.06 11.60
N TYR A 86 -20.61 -7.70 10.80
CA TYR A 86 -20.57 -8.10 9.40
C TYR A 86 -20.12 -9.55 9.23
N ASP A 87 -20.65 -10.22 8.21
CA ASP A 87 -20.05 -11.40 7.63
C ASP A 87 -18.82 -10.96 6.80
N THR A 88 -17.63 -11.44 7.16
CA THR A 88 -16.35 -10.96 6.64
C THR A 88 -15.52 -12.08 5.99
N PRO A 89 -16.00 -12.66 4.88
CA PRO A 89 -15.23 -13.68 4.17
C PRO A 89 -13.97 -13.06 3.56
N TYR A 90 -12.82 -13.68 3.79
CA TYR A 90 -11.56 -13.25 3.21
C TYR A 90 -10.92 -14.39 2.43
N VAL A 91 -10.89 -14.25 1.11
CA VAL A 91 -10.30 -15.23 0.18
C VAL A 91 -8.97 -14.65 -0.34
N PRO A 92 -7.83 -15.15 0.13
CA PRO A 92 -6.53 -14.71 -0.35
C PRO A 92 -6.32 -15.14 -1.80
N GLY A 93 -5.50 -14.37 -2.53
CA GLY A 93 -5.22 -14.66 -3.93
C GLY A 93 -3.75 -14.65 -4.29
N TRP A 94 -3.41 -15.25 -5.44
CA TRP A 94 -2.08 -15.18 -6.04
C TRP A 94 -2.14 -15.00 -7.55
N ASP A 95 -1.30 -14.11 -8.04
CA ASP A 95 -1.00 -13.96 -9.46
C ASP A 95 0.20 -14.85 -9.83
N THR A 96 0.00 -15.74 -10.80
CA THR A 96 0.94 -16.83 -11.07
C THR A 96 1.48 -16.86 -12.49
N HIS A 97 1.03 -15.95 -13.34
CA HIS A 97 1.47 -15.87 -14.73
C HIS A 97 2.47 -14.73 -14.99
N GLY A 98 2.95 -14.68 -16.20
CA GLY A 98 3.72 -13.58 -16.71
C GLY A 98 5.24 -13.73 -16.60
N MET A 99 5.90 -12.73 -17.13
CA MET A 99 7.33 -12.65 -17.32
C MET A 99 8.18 -12.85 -16.06
N PRO A 100 7.78 -12.42 -14.85
CA PRO A 100 8.61 -12.58 -13.65
C PRO A 100 8.86 -14.05 -13.29
N ILE A 101 7.85 -14.89 -13.41
CA ILE A 101 7.92 -16.33 -13.11
C ILE A 101 8.61 -17.07 -14.25
N GLU A 102 8.24 -16.80 -15.50
CA GLU A 102 8.89 -17.39 -16.68
C GLU A 102 10.40 -17.16 -16.66
N HIS A 103 10.83 -15.94 -16.35
CA HIS A 103 12.26 -15.61 -16.29
C HIS A 103 12.99 -16.35 -15.17
N ALA A 104 12.37 -16.51 -14.01
CA ALA A 104 12.94 -17.29 -12.91
C ALA A 104 13.04 -18.77 -13.26
N ALA A 105 12.01 -19.36 -13.88
CA ALA A 105 11.97 -20.75 -14.30
C ALA A 105 13.05 -21.05 -15.36
N ILE A 106 13.18 -20.21 -16.38
CA ILE A 106 14.23 -20.34 -17.41
C ILE A 106 15.63 -20.30 -16.78
N LYS A 107 15.84 -19.38 -15.86
CA LYS A 107 17.12 -19.27 -15.14
C LYS A 107 17.42 -20.54 -14.33
N ASN A 108 16.42 -21.12 -13.68
CA ASN A 108 16.57 -22.35 -12.90
C ASN A 108 16.89 -23.54 -13.80
N LEU A 109 16.27 -23.64 -14.97
CA LEU A 109 16.53 -24.68 -15.96
C LEU A 109 17.93 -24.54 -16.60
N GLY A 110 18.51 -23.33 -16.60
CA GLY A 110 19.81 -23.04 -17.20
C GLY A 110 19.85 -23.23 -18.72
N LEU A 111 18.70 -23.19 -19.39
CA LEU A 111 18.54 -23.41 -20.83
C LEU A 111 18.15 -22.11 -21.56
N ASN A 112 18.36 -22.11 -22.88
CA ASN A 112 17.90 -20.99 -23.72
C ASN A 112 16.39 -21.11 -23.95
N ARG A 113 15.65 -20.01 -23.78
CA ARG A 113 14.20 -19.94 -23.97
C ARG A 113 13.74 -20.49 -25.32
N ASN A 114 14.48 -20.17 -26.38
CA ASN A 114 14.10 -20.55 -27.74
C ASN A 114 14.30 -22.05 -28.07
N GLU A 115 14.92 -22.79 -27.14
CA GLU A 115 15.21 -24.22 -27.29
C GLU A 115 14.28 -25.09 -26.41
N LEU A 116 13.42 -24.47 -25.60
CA LEU A 116 12.52 -25.15 -24.69
C LEU A 116 11.18 -25.50 -25.35
N ASP A 117 10.73 -26.72 -25.12
CA ASP A 117 9.35 -27.09 -25.40
C ASP A 117 8.41 -26.29 -24.54
N PRO A 118 7.35 -25.66 -25.11
CA PRO A 118 6.40 -24.84 -24.36
C PRO A 118 5.78 -25.54 -23.15
N LEU A 119 5.40 -26.79 -23.24
CA LEU A 119 4.78 -27.55 -22.14
C LEU A 119 5.78 -27.84 -21.02
N VAL A 120 7.05 -28.11 -21.36
CA VAL A 120 8.11 -28.26 -20.34
C VAL A 120 8.33 -26.95 -19.59
N LEU A 121 8.40 -25.82 -20.30
CA LEU A 121 8.56 -24.51 -19.67
C LEU A 121 7.35 -24.16 -18.78
N ARG A 122 6.13 -24.37 -19.27
CA ARG A 122 4.90 -24.11 -18.51
C ARG A 122 4.83 -24.95 -17.23
N ASN A 123 5.18 -26.25 -17.31
CA ASN A 123 5.21 -27.10 -16.12
C ASN A 123 6.23 -26.60 -15.07
N GLU A 124 7.42 -26.15 -15.49
CA GLU A 124 8.40 -25.59 -14.57
C GLU A 124 7.91 -24.27 -13.93
N CYS A 125 7.31 -23.39 -14.72
CA CYS A 125 6.70 -22.17 -14.23
C CYS A 125 5.60 -22.44 -13.20
N LYS A 126 4.73 -23.42 -13.48
CA LYS A 126 3.67 -23.86 -12.55
C LYS A 126 4.23 -24.36 -11.23
N ASN A 127 5.23 -25.24 -11.28
CA ASN A 127 5.87 -25.79 -10.09
C ASN A 127 6.55 -24.67 -9.25
N TYR A 128 7.23 -23.78 -9.93
CA TYR A 128 7.84 -22.62 -9.30
C TYR A 128 6.79 -21.72 -8.58
N ALA A 129 5.71 -21.40 -9.25
CA ALA A 129 4.63 -20.59 -8.67
C ALA A 129 3.99 -21.26 -7.44
N LEU A 130 3.67 -22.55 -7.54
CA LEU A 130 3.04 -23.31 -6.45
C LEU A 130 3.96 -23.37 -5.21
N GLN A 131 5.27 -23.54 -5.41
CA GLN A 131 6.22 -23.51 -4.31
C GLN A 131 6.22 -22.16 -3.58
N TRP A 132 6.18 -21.04 -4.32
CA TRP A 132 6.15 -19.72 -3.70
C TRP A 132 4.81 -19.41 -3.05
N ILE A 133 3.71 -19.90 -3.57
CA ILE A 133 2.41 -19.79 -2.89
C ILE A 133 2.48 -20.42 -1.50
N ASP A 134 3.03 -21.62 -1.37
CA ASP A 134 3.12 -22.30 -0.08
C ASP A 134 4.02 -21.54 0.93
N ILE A 135 5.15 -21.02 0.46
CA ILE A 135 6.05 -20.20 1.30
C ILE A 135 5.34 -18.93 1.76
N GLN A 136 4.76 -18.16 0.83
CA GLN A 136 4.09 -16.90 1.15
C GLN A 136 2.83 -17.10 2.01
N ARG A 137 2.07 -18.18 1.77
CA ARG A 137 0.93 -18.56 2.62
C ARG A 137 1.35 -18.72 4.07
N ASN A 138 2.44 -19.43 4.32
CA ASN A 138 2.96 -19.63 5.66
C ASN A 138 3.45 -18.31 6.28
N ASP A 139 4.10 -17.45 5.49
CA ASP A 139 4.51 -16.12 5.95
C ASP A 139 3.30 -15.24 6.34
N PHE A 140 2.22 -15.25 5.55
CA PHE A 140 1.00 -14.50 5.86
C PHE A 140 0.27 -15.05 7.09
N LYS A 141 0.16 -16.37 7.20
CA LYS A 141 -0.35 -17.02 8.42
C LYS A 141 0.48 -16.62 9.63
N ARG A 142 1.80 -16.60 9.51
CA ARG A 142 2.71 -16.20 10.59
C ARG A 142 2.57 -14.74 11.02
N LEU A 143 2.11 -13.86 10.13
CA LEU A 143 1.73 -12.47 10.47
C LEU A 143 0.40 -12.38 11.24
N GLY A 144 -0.32 -13.47 11.44
CA GLY A 144 -1.62 -13.50 12.11
C GLY A 144 -2.79 -13.12 11.22
N VAL A 145 -2.61 -13.15 9.90
CA VAL A 145 -3.68 -12.89 8.93
C VAL A 145 -4.62 -14.08 8.85
N LEU A 146 -5.90 -13.86 9.13
CA LEU A 146 -6.95 -14.87 9.02
C LEU A 146 -7.66 -14.83 7.67
N GLY A 147 -7.99 -16.00 7.14
CA GLY A 147 -8.69 -16.13 5.87
C GLY A 147 -8.85 -17.58 5.46
N ASP A 148 -9.51 -17.81 4.33
CA ASP A 148 -9.64 -19.15 3.73
C ASP A 148 -8.35 -19.52 2.97
N TRP A 149 -7.33 -19.88 3.73
CA TRP A 149 -6.01 -20.24 3.20
C TRP A 149 -5.99 -21.58 2.49
N ASP A 150 -6.99 -22.44 2.70
CA ASP A 150 -7.08 -23.75 2.12
C ASP A 150 -7.74 -23.71 0.72
N HIS A 151 -8.56 -22.68 0.46
CA HIS A 151 -9.24 -22.47 -0.81
C HIS A 151 -8.97 -21.07 -1.39
N PRO A 152 -7.70 -20.68 -1.56
CA PRO A 152 -7.37 -19.38 -2.15
C PRO A 152 -7.81 -19.32 -3.61
N TYR A 153 -7.86 -18.13 -4.18
CA TYR A 153 -7.91 -18.03 -5.63
C TYR A 153 -6.49 -17.93 -6.22
N VAL A 154 -6.29 -18.56 -7.35
CA VAL A 154 -4.99 -18.60 -8.03
C VAL A 154 -5.25 -18.46 -9.52
N THR A 155 -4.57 -17.53 -10.20
CA THR A 155 -4.88 -17.21 -11.60
C THR A 155 -4.60 -18.36 -12.58
N LEU A 156 -3.78 -19.35 -12.21
CA LEU A 156 -3.45 -20.52 -13.03
C LEU A 156 -4.45 -21.69 -12.89
N VAL A 157 -5.50 -21.57 -12.08
CA VAL A 157 -6.45 -22.67 -11.96
C VAL A 157 -7.45 -22.66 -13.12
N PRO A 158 -7.87 -23.86 -13.61
CA PRO A 158 -8.72 -24.01 -14.79
C PRO A 158 -9.99 -23.17 -14.78
N ASP A 159 -10.73 -23.13 -13.66
CA ASP A 159 -11.96 -22.34 -13.54
C ASP A 159 -11.71 -20.84 -13.67
N TYR A 160 -10.59 -20.32 -13.14
CA TYR A 160 -10.20 -18.92 -13.26
C TYR A 160 -9.89 -18.57 -14.71
N GLU A 161 -9.05 -19.39 -15.37
CA GLU A 161 -8.65 -19.19 -16.77
C GLU A 161 -9.87 -19.23 -17.70
N ALA A 162 -10.81 -20.13 -17.47
CA ALA A 162 -12.05 -20.19 -18.25
C ALA A 162 -12.91 -18.93 -18.14
N VAL A 163 -13.08 -18.39 -16.93
CA VAL A 163 -13.80 -17.13 -16.74
C VAL A 163 -13.06 -15.94 -17.37
N GLN A 164 -11.74 -15.93 -17.32
CA GLN A 164 -10.92 -14.91 -17.99
C GLN A 164 -11.13 -14.94 -19.51
N ILE A 165 -11.24 -16.12 -20.13
CA ILE A 165 -11.58 -16.27 -21.55
C ILE A 165 -12.95 -15.64 -21.84
N HIS A 166 -13.95 -15.84 -20.97
CA HIS A 166 -15.25 -15.19 -21.12
C HIS A 166 -15.19 -13.67 -20.98
N VAL A 167 -14.39 -13.12 -20.05
CA VAL A 167 -14.16 -11.66 -19.94
C VAL A 167 -13.58 -11.10 -21.23
N PHE A 168 -12.58 -11.78 -21.78
CA PHE A 168 -12.02 -11.41 -23.09
C PHE A 168 -13.07 -11.48 -24.20
N GLY A 169 -13.85 -12.55 -24.23
CA GLY A 169 -14.92 -12.78 -25.22
C GLY A 169 -15.99 -11.70 -25.19
N GLU A 170 -16.45 -11.27 -24.03
CA GLU A 170 -17.42 -10.19 -23.87
C GLU A 170 -16.87 -8.84 -24.38
N MET A 171 -15.58 -8.56 -24.10
CA MET A 171 -14.93 -7.37 -24.64
C MET A 171 -14.79 -7.45 -26.18
N ALA A 172 -14.46 -8.63 -26.71
CA ALA A 172 -14.37 -8.85 -28.16
C ALA A 172 -15.73 -8.70 -28.85
N LYS A 173 -16.79 -9.24 -28.27
CA LYS A 173 -18.17 -9.12 -28.76
C LYS A 173 -18.65 -7.67 -28.84
N LYS A 174 -18.23 -6.82 -27.91
CA LYS A 174 -18.51 -5.37 -27.93
C LYS A 174 -17.61 -4.59 -28.89
N GLY A 175 -16.68 -5.26 -29.59
CA GLY A 175 -15.77 -4.65 -30.54
C GLY A 175 -14.58 -3.90 -29.90
N TYR A 176 -14.32 -4.12 -28.60
CA TYR A 176 -13.21 -3.47 -27.91
C TYR A 176 -11.87 -4.17 -28.16
N ILE A 177 -11.88 -5.44 -28.55
CA ILE A 177 -10.67 -6.19 -28.85
C ILE A 177 -10.39 -6.16 -30.36
N TYR A 178 -9.19 -5.74 -30.72
CA TYR A 178 -8.77 -5.70 -32.13
C TYR A 178 -7.29 -6.00 -32.28
N LYS A 179 -6.91 -6.45 -33.47
CA LYS A 179 -5.51 -6.59 -33.88
C LYS A 179 -5.11 -5.44 -34.78
N GLY A 180 -3.98 -4.83 -34.52
CA GLY A 180 -3.51 -3.69 -35.32
C GLY A 180 -2.02 -3.43 -35.16
N GLN A 181 -1.46 -2.66 -36.08
CA GLN A 181 -0.10 -2.20 -36.00
C GLN A 181 -0.05 -0.87 -35.25
N LYS A 182 0.73 -0.80 -34.17
CA LYS A 182 1.03 0.44 -33.44
C LYS A 182 2.49 0.45 -32.99
N SER A 183 3.02 1.64 -32.73
CA SER A 183 4.30 1.79 -32.05
C SER A 183 4.08 1.55 -30.55
N VAL A 184 4.63 0.46 -30.03
CA VAL A 184 4.44 0.03 -28.63
C VAL A 184 5.76 0.03 -27.87
N TYR A 185 5.70 0.08 -26.54
CA TYR A 185 6.86 -0.21 -25.70
C TYR A 185 7.33 -1.62 -25.97
N TRP A 186 8.60 -1.77 -26.27
CA TRP A 186 9.22 -3.07 -26.58
C TRP A 186 10.51 -3.25 -25.81
N CYS A 187 10.64 -4.37 -25.12
CA CYS A 187 11.90 -4.75 -24.49
C CYS A 187 12.71 -5.64 -25.45
N PRO A 188 13.82 -5.16 -26.04
CA PRO A 188 14.63 -5.96 -26.95
C PRO A 188 15.39 -7.12 -26.28
N HIS A 189 15.62 -7.02 -24.98
CA HIS A 189 16.26 -8.11 -24.19
C HIS A 189 15.29 -9.21 -23.80
N CYS A 190 14.04 -8.83 -23.51
CA CYS A 190 12.97 -9.79 -23.22
C CYS A 190 12.21 -10.21 -24.48
N GLU A 191 12.39 -9.55 -25.61
CA GLU A 191 11.72 -9.79 -26.90
C GLU A 191 10.19 -9.81 -26.78
N THR A 192 9.60 -8.81 -26.12
CA THR A 192 8.15 -8.71 -25.90
C THR A 192 7.68 -7.27 -25.79
N ALA A 193 6.41 -7.04 -26.16
CA ALA A 193 5.71 -5.81 -25.88
C ALA A 193 5.50 -5.63 -24.36
N LEU A 194 5.41 -4.38 -23.93
CA LEU A 194 5.17 -3.99 -22.53
C LEU A 194 3.98 -3.04 -22.45
N ALA A 195 3.22 -3.11 -21.35
CA ALA A 195 2.28 -2.08 -20.97
C ALA A 195 2.96 -0.96 -20.17
N GLU A 196 2.29 0.17 -20.01
CA GLU A 196 2.80 1.31 -19.23
C GLU A 196 3.14 0.94 -17.77
N ALA A 197 2.37 0.03 -17.16
CA ALA A 197 2.63 -0.47 -15.81
C ALA A 197 3.91 -1.34 -15.70
N GLU A 198 4.48 -1.73 -16.82
CA GLU A 198 5.66 -2.60 -16.90
C GLU A 198 6.96 -1.83 -17.23
N ILE A 199 6.91 -0.50 -17.23
CA ILE A 199 8.07 0.36 -17.45
C ILE A 199 8.43 1.12 -16.17
N GLU A 200 9.74 1.33 -16.00
CA GLU A 200 10.30 2.16 -14.94
C GLU A 200 11.19 3.21 -15.58
N TYR A 201 11.29 4.39 -14.97
CA TYR A 201 12.19 5.44 -15.45
C TYR A 201 13.46 5.47 -14.62
N ALA A 202 14.60 5.54 -15.32
CA ALA A 202 15.91 5.68 -14.69
C ALA A 202 16.73 6.74 -15.43
N GLU A 203 17.62 7.41 -14.70
CA GLU A 203 18.52 8.38 -15.32
C GLU A 203 19.49 7.67 -16.27
N GLN A 204 19.53 8.11 -17.51
CA GLN A 204 20.43 7.63 -18.54
C GLN A 204 21.18 8.79 -19.22
N LYS A 205 22.43 8.55 -19.52
CA LYS A 205 23.25 9.46 -20.31
C LYS A 205 23.20 9.02 -21.77
N THR A 206 22.68 9.89 -22.65
CA THR A 206 22.56 9.63 -24.08
C THR A 206 23.21 10.73 -24.91
N PRO A 207 23.71 10.42 -26.11
CA PRO A 207 24.12 11.45 -27.08
C PRO A 207 22.89 12.13 -27.65
N ALA A 208 22.82 13.45 -27.57
CA ALA A 208 21.91 14.29 -28.34
C ALA A 208 22.63 14.84 -29.53
N ILE A 209 22.02 14.75 -30.71
CA ILE A 209 22.67 15.16 -31.99
C ILE A 209 21.81 16.18 -32.72
N TYR A 210 22.50 17.08 -33.41
CA TYR A 210 21.97 18.05 -34.34
C TYR A 210 22.35 17.61 -35.76
N VAL A 211 21.36 17.35 -36.61
CA VAL A 211 21.56 16.74 -37.92
C VAL A 211 21.01 17.64 -39.02
N LYS A 212 21.84 17.90 -40.05
CA LYS A 212 21.47 18.63 -41.24
C LYS A 212 20.73 17.71 -42.19
N MET A 213 19.50 18.11 -42.60
CA MET A 213 18.72 17.41 -43.60
C MET A 213 18.62 18.28 -44.86
N PRO A 214 19.17 17.84 -45.99
CA PRO A 214 19.18 18.67 -47.23
C PRO A 214 17.77 19.00 -47.71
N ILE A 215 17.44 20.28 -47.83
CA ILE A 215 16.15 20.75 -48.33
C ILE A 215 16.14 20.64 -49.86
N VAL A 216 15.15 19.95 -50.42
CA VAL A 216 14.99 19.76 -51.86
C VAL A 216 13.78 20.50 -52.42
N LYS A 217 12.83 20.84 -51.54
CA LYS A 217 11.65 21.68 -51.87
C LYS A 217 11.31 22.55 -50.66
N ASP A 218 11.31 23.86 -50.87
CA ASP A 218 11.15 24.87 -49.82
C ASP A 218 9.81 25.62 -49.85
N ASN A 219 8.89 25.20 -50.72
CA ASN A 219 7.60 25.87 -50.96
C ASN A 219 7.73 27.35 -51.39
N GLY A 220 8.91 27.79 -51.83
CA GLY A 220 9.17 29.18 -52.18
C GLY A 220 9.43 30.10 -50.98
N MET A 221 9.64 29.54 -49.80
CA MET A 221 9.89 30.28 -48.56
C MET A 221 11.36 30.65 -48.36
N MET A 222 12.27 30.10 -49.17
CA MET A 222 13.68 30.45 -49.09
C MET A 222 13.91 31.91 -49.54
N PRO A 223 14.55 32.74 -48.69
CA PRO A 223 14.85 34.13 -49.05
C PRO A 223 15.74 34.24 -50.27
N GLU A 224 15.61 35.31 -51.02
CA GLU A 224 16.43 35.54 -52.19
C GLU A 224 17.95 35.51 -51.94
N ALA A 225 18.36 36.04 -50.77
CA ALA A 225 19.75 36.04 -50.31
C ALA A 225 20.31 34.63 -50.05
N ALA A 226 19.44 33.64 -49.93
CA ALA A 226 19.81 32.23 -49.68
C ALA A 226 19.90 31.40 -50.94
N LYS A 227 19.35 31.91 -52.08
CA LYS A 227 19.31 31.16 -53.31
C LYS A 227 20.70 30.82 -53.85
N GLY A 228 20.83 29.57 -54.32
CA GLY A 228 22.10 29.07 -54.89
C GLY A 228 23.08 28.55 -53.88
N LYS A 229 22.76 28.60 -52.56
CA LYS A 229 23.51 28.00 -51.49
C LYS A 229 22.88 26.65 -51.06
N PRO A 230 23.69 25.67 -50.59
CA PRO A 230 23.15 24.46 -49.99
C PRO A 230 22.28 24.82 -48.77
N ALA A 231 21.07 24.28 -48.71
CA ALA A 231 20.15 24.57 -47.63
C ALA A 231 19.77 23.31 -46.87
N TYR A 232 19.74 23.42 -45.56
CA TYR A 232 19.48 22.30 -44.65
C TYR A 232 18.49 22.66 -43.56
N MET A 233 17.57 21.78 -43.27
CA MET A 233 16.77 21.81 -42.05
C MET A 233 17.58 21.10 -40.93
N VAL A 234 17.71 21.76 -39.79
CA VAL A 234 18.48 21.20 -38.65
C VAL A 234 17.53 20.57 -37.69
N ILE A 235 17.53 19.24 -37.60
CA ILE A 235 16.75 18.47 -36.63
C ILE A 235 17.59 18.16 -35.40
N TRP A 236 16.91 17.86 -34.31
CA TRP A 236 17.52 17.40 -33.05
C TRP A 236 16.89 16.11 -32.60
N THR A 237 17.72 15.17 -32.06
CA THR A 237 17.25 13.91 -31.47
C THR A 237 18.18 13.43 -30.38
N THR A 238 17.58 12.79 -29.36
CA THR A 238 18.28 12.10 -28.26
C THR A 238 18.44 10.60 -28.50
N THR A 239 17.88 10.11 -29.61
CA THR A 239 17.89 8.71 -30.02
C THR A 239 18.45 8.54 -31.44
N PRO A 240 19.77 8.70 -31.64
CA PRO A 240 20.37 8.64 -33.00
C PRO A 240 20.05 7.37 -33.78
N TRP A 241 19.84 6.26 -33.10
CA TRP A 241 19.52 4.96 -33.69
C TRP A 241 18.17 4.95 -34.46
N THR A 242 17.29 5.94 -34.24
CA THR A 242 16.02 6.05 -34.99
C THR A 242 16.17 6.73 -36.33
N MET A 243 17.34 7.36 -36.63
CA MET A 243 17.56 8.06 -37.86
C MET A 243 17.33 7.24 -39.15
N PRO A 244 17.70 5.93 -39.21
CA PRO A 244 17.40 5.11 -40.38
C PRO A 244 15.90 5.02 -40.74
N ALA A 245 15.02 5.21 -39.70
CA ALA A 245 13.55 5.16 -39.86
C ALA A 245 12.90 6.53 -40.17
N ASN A 246 13.67 7.62 -40.29
CA ASN A 246 13.13 8.95 -40.53
C ASN A 246 12.27 9.00 -41.81
N VAL A 247 11.09 9.63 -41.74
CA VAL A 247 10.18 9.84 -42.88
C VAL A 247 9.64 11.28 -42.94
N ALA A 248 9.78 12.04 -41.85
CA ALA A 248 9.27 13.41 -41.78
C ALA A 248 10.08 14.27 -40.80
N VAL A 249 9.86 15.57 -40.88
CA VAL A 249 10.25 16.55 -39.87
C VAL A 249 9.01 17.31 -39.44
N ALA A 250 8.71 17.28 -38.13
CA ALA A 250 7.56 18.01 -37.58
C ALA A 250 7.95 19.44 -37.19
N LEU A 251 7.13 20.40 -37.56
CA LEU A 251 7.22 21.82 -37.22
C LEU A 251 5.94 22.24 -36.46
N HIS A 252 6.05 23.20 -35.58
CA HIS A 252 4.86 23.84 -35.01
C HIS A 252 4.29 24.86 -35.96
N PRO A 253 2.98 24.89 -36.24
CA PRO A 253 2.39 25.76 -37.25
C PRO A 253 2.64 27.25 -36.99
N ASP A 254 2.64 27.71 -35.77
CA ASP A 254 2.67 29.12 -35.39
C ASP A 254 4.05 29.60 -34.88
N ILE A 255 5.03 28.72 -34.74
CA ILE A 255 6.40 29.11 -34.37
C ILE A 255 7.05 29.79 -35.56
N GLU A 256 7.88 30.82 -35.32
CA GLU A 256 8.69 31.51 -36.30
C GLU A 256 10.03 30.76 -36.48
N TYR A 257 10.31 30.37 -37.71
CA TYR A 257 11.56 29.71 -38.12
C TYR A 257 12.41 30.68 -38.95
N ALA A 258 13.72 30.53 -38.81
CA ALA A 258 14.71 31.41 -39.49
C ALA A 258 15.55 30.63 -40.50
N TRP A 259 15.81 31.28 -41.61
CA TRP A 259 16.83 30.93 -42.58
C TRP A 259 18.12 31.65 -42.18
N VAL A 260 19.18 30.91 -41.82
CA VAL A 260 20.40 31.45 -41.23
C VAL A 260 21.59 31.02 -42.09
N GLU A 261 22.42 31.99 -42.51
CA GLU A 261 23.68 31.67 -43.16
C GLU A 261 24.76 31.31 -42.13
N CYS A 262 25.37 30.16 -42.31
CA CYS A 262 26.46 29.67 -41.47
C CYS A 262 27.50 28.96 -42.36
N GLU A 263 28.72 29.46 -42.37
CA GLU A 263 29.88 28.84 -43.05
C GLU A 263 29.63 28.54 -44.58
N GLY A 264 28.82 29.38 -45.26
CA GLY A 264 28.49 29.21 -46.66
C GLY A 264 27.30 28.30 -46.96
N GLU A 265 26.68 27.73 -45.97
CA GLU A 265 25.43 26.97 -46.03
C GLU A 265 24.28 27.78 -45.43
N VAL A 266 23.05 27.40 -45.74
CA VAL A 266 21.84 28.00 -45.19
C VAL A 266 21.16 26.96 -44.28
N LEU A 267 20.89 27.35 -43.07
CA LEU A 267 20.26 26.49 -42.06
C LEU A 267 18.85 26.98 -41.76
N PHE A 268 17.92 26.06 -41.59
CA PHE A 268 16.54 26.34 -41.19
C PHE A 268 16.23 25.72 -39.84
N LEU A 269 15.86 26.56 -38.85
CA LEU A 269 15.49 26.14 -37.48
C LEU A 269 14.68 27.24 -36.79
N ALA A 270 14.09 26.94 -35.61
CA ALA A 270 13.33 27.92 -34.85
C ALA A 270 14.16 29.14 -34.46
N LYS A 271 13.65 30.33 -34.75
CA LYS A 271 14.33 31.61 -34.52
C LYS A 271 14.75 31.85 -33.09
N GLU A 272 13.87 31.46 -32.13
CA GLU A 272 14.13 31.64 -30.71
C GLU A 272 15.26 30.74 -30.19
N LEU A 273 15.58 29.65 -30.88
CA LEU A 273 16.61 28.68 -30.50
C LEU A 273 17.98 28.93 -31.13
N LEU A 274 18.12 29.96 -31.97
CA LEU A 274 19.39 30.23 -32.71
C LEU A 274 20.58 30.41 -31.78
N GLU A 275 20.45 31.20 -30.75
CA GLU A 275 21.54 31.48 -29.78
C GLU A 275 21.94 30.19 -29.02
N GLN A 276 20.97 29.45 -28.57
CA GLN A 276 21.21 28.19 -27.83
C GLN A 276 21.90 27.13 -28.71
N VAL A 277 21.36 26.92 -29.93
CA VAL A 277 21.92 25.95 -30.87
C VAL A 277 23.33 26.39 -31.32
N GLY A 278 23.52 27.68 -31.60
CA GLY A 278 24.82 28.22 -31.94
C GLY A 278 25.87 28.00 -30.86
N LYS A 279 25.50 28.19 -29.59
CA LYS A 279 26.39 27.96 -28.47
C LYS A 279 26.76 26.47 -28.30
N VAL A 280 25.77 25.57 -28.40
CA VAL A 280 26.01 24.12 -28.27
C VAL A 280 26.83 23.59 -29.43
N CYS A 281 26.47 23.97 -30.66
CA CYS A 281 27.17 23.53 -31.89
C CYS A 281 28.47 24.30 -32.13
N LYS A 282 28.78 25.33 -31.34
CA LYS A 282 29.96 26.23 -31.52
C LYS A 282 29.99 26.88 -32.89
N LYS A 283 28.85 27.40 -33.34
CA LYS A 283 28.63 28.03 -34.66
C LYS A 283 28.00 29.40 -34.45
N ASP A 284 28.31 30.32 -35.34
CA ASP A 284 27.67 31.62 -35.39
C ASP A 284 26.37 31.54 -36.22
N LEU A 285 25.25 31.72 -35.59
CA LEU A 285 23.90 31.69 -36.19
C LEU A 285 23.24 33.09 -36.19
N SER A 286 24.02 34.16 -36.14
CA SER A 286 23.48 35.52 -36.06
C SER A 286 23.03 36.09 -37.41
N ASN A 287 23.50 35.54 -38.54
CA ASN A 287 23.19 36.04 -39.87
C ASN A 287 21.85 35.48 -40.40
N VAL A 288 20.75 36.07 -39.94
CA VAL A 288 19.40 35.69 -40.34
C VAL A 288 19.05 36.33 -41.70
N LEU A 289 18.80 35.51 -42.70
CA LEU A 289 18.46 35.94 -44.09
C LEU A 289 16.96 36.19 -44.28
N GLY A 290 16.11 35.56 -43.50
CA GLY A 290 14.68 35.70 -43.52
C GLY A 290 13.97 34.77 -42.54
N THR A 291 12.66 34.92 -42.36
CA THR A 291 11.84 34.10 -41.48
C THR A 291 10.52 33.71 -42.16
N CYS A 292 9.93 32.61 -41.70
CA CYS A 292 8.57 32.21 -42.04
C CYS A 292 7.93 31.44 -40.88
N LYS A 293 6.63 31.19 -40.92
CA LYS A 293 5.94 30.35 -39.96
C LYS A 293 6.08 28.88 -40.35
N GLY A 294 6.00 27.99 -39.36
CA GLY A 294 6.07 26.55 -39.63
C GLY A 294 5.02 26.06 -40.62
N LYS A 295 3.80 26.59 -40.54
CA LYS A 295 2.71 26.30 -41.52
C LYS A 295 3.06 26.59 -42.96
N ASP A 296 3.93 27.56 -43.24
CA ASP A 296 4.35 27.94 -44.58
C ASP A 296 5.24 26.88 -45.22
N MET A 297 5.84 26.02 -44.38
CA MET A 297 6.72 24.91 -44.78
C MET A 297 6.00 23.57 -44.89
N GLU A 298 4.70 23.48 -44.59
CA GLU A 298 3.96 22.21 -44.69
C GLU A 298 4.11 21.58 -46.07
N PHE A 299 4.42 20.29 -46.15
CA PHE A 299 4.76 19.53 -47.37
C PHE A 299 6.02 19.98 -48.08
N ALA A 300 6.87 20.81 -47.49
CA ALA A 300 8.25 20.95 -47.97
C ALA A 300 8.98 19.59 -47.88
N GLU A 301 10.02 19.42 -48.67
CA GLU A 301 10.70 18.12 -48.76
C GLU A 301 12.19 18.27 -48.45
N CYS A 302 12.67 17.35 -47.60
CA CYS A 302 14.08 17.13 -47.33
C CYS A 302 14.51 15.77 -47.90
N ARG A 303 15.80 15.63 -48.23
CA ARG A 303 16.41 14.33 -48.50
C ARG A 303 16.86 13.71 -47.17
N HIS A 304 16.77 12.40 -47.10
CA HIS A 304 17.33 11.67 -45.97
C HIS A 304 18.82 11.98 -45.77
N PRO A 305 19.34 12.17 -44.52
CA PRO A 305 20.72 12.58 -44.31
C PRO A 305 21.74 11.49 -44.67
N PHE A 306 21.31 10.20 -44.71
CA PHE A 306 22.16 9.10 -45.19
C PHE A 306 22.05 8.98 -46.71
N ASP A 307 23.19 8.93 -47.40
CA ASP A 307 23.26 8.78 -48.85
C ASP A 307 22.85 7.37 -49.34
N THR A 308 22.88 6.38 -48.43
CA THR A 308 22.44 4.99 -48.71
C THR A 308 20.95 4.77 -48.60
N ILE A 309 20.20 5.77 -48.13
CA ILE A 309 18.73 5.69 -47.97
C ILE A 309 18.08 6.69 -48.94
N GLU A 310 17.56 6.18 -50.05
CA GLU A 310 16.84 6.95 -51.07
C GLU A 310 15.38 7.18 -50.62
N ARG A 311 15.18 8.07 -49.66
CA ARG A 311 13.87 8.40 -49.14
C ARG A 311 13.76 9.91 -48.89
N LYS A 312 12.61 10.50 -49.19
CA LYS A 312 12.30 11.85 -48.82
C LYS A 312 11.77 11.91 -47.40
N SER A 313 12.07 12.99 -46.69
CA SER A 313 11.52 13.38 -45.43
C SER A 313 10.62 14.61 -45.68
N ILE A 314 9.33 14.48 -45.46
CA ILE A 314 8.40 15.60 -45.70
C ILE A 314 8.22 16.41 -44.42
N VAL A 315 7.92 17.70 -44.58
CA VAL A 315 7.56 18.55 -43.44
C VAL A 315 6.10 18.36 -43.10
N VAL A 316 5.83 18.12 -41.85
CA VAL A 316 4.48 17.94 -41.25
C VAL A 316 4.28 18.93 -40.10
N LEU A 317 3.03 19.23 -39.75
CA LEU A 317 2.71 20.12 -38.67
C LEU A 317 2.23 19.36 -37.44
N ALA A 318 2.76 19.74 -36.26
CA ALA A 318 2.41 19.12 -34.97
C ALA A 318 2.47 20.13 -33.83
N ASP A 319 1.44 20.14 -32.99
CA ASP A 319 1.31 21.07 -31.87
C ASP A 319 2.23 20.69 -30.69
N TYR A 320 2.75 19.44 -30.66
CA TYR A 320 3.68 18.98 -29.64
C TYR A 320 5.11 19.50 -29.78
N VAL A 321 5.44 20.16 -30.86
CA VAL A 321 6.76 20.78 -31.07
C VAL A 321 6.89 21.99 -30.15
N THR A 322 7.86 21.98 -29.24
CA THR A 322 8.13 23.06 -28.27
C THR A 322 9.46 23.74 -28.53
N LEU A 323 9.71 24.84 -27.80
CA LEU A 323 10.95 25.61 -27.81
C LEU A 323 11.81 25.40 -26.56
N ASP A 324 11.50 24.39 -25.72
CA ASP A 324 12.23 24.12 -24.48
C ASP A 324 13.62 23.56 -24.74
N ALA A 325 13.79 22.83 -25.85
CA ALA A 325 15.06 22.20 -26.23
C ALA A 325 15.13 21.95 -27.73
N GLY A 326 16.31 21.63 -28.23
CA GLY A 326 16.52 21.22 -29.64
C GLY A 326 16.55 22.36 -30.61
N THR A 327 15.87 22.22 -31.73
CA THR A 327 15.91 23.15 -32.87
C THR A 327 14.53 23.64 -33.31
N GLY A 328 13.46 23.16 -32.70
CA GLY A 328 12.09 23.40 -33.18
C GLY A 328 11.73 22.60 -34.45
N CYS A 329 12.66 21.80 -34.98
CA CYS A 329 12.44 20.85 -36.06
C CYS A 329 12.62 19.43 -35.50
N VAL A 330 11.50 18.71 -35.37
CA VAL A 330 11.51 17.40 -34.72
C VAL A 330 11.60 16.27 -35.73
N HIS A 331 12.63 15.44 -35.59
CA HIS A 331 12.78 14.21 -36.34
C HIS A 331 11.59 13.28 -36.07
N THR A 332 10.93 12.79 -37.12
CA THR A 332 9.73 11.95 -37.03
C THR A 332 9.96 10.59 -37.66
N ALA A 333 9.80 9.54 -36.83
CA ALA A 333 9.96 8.13 -37.21
C ALA A 333 8.76 7.32 -36.65
N PRO A 334 7.63 7.19 -37.37
CA PRO A 334 6.41 6.55 -36.93
C PRO A 334 6.59 5.11 -36.38
N GLY A 335 7.63 4.43 -36.81
CA GLY A 335 7.98 3.08 -36.31
C GLY A 335 8.56 3.06 -34.90
N HIS A 336 8.98 4.19 -34.33
CA HIS A 336 9.76 4.30 -33.11
C HIS A 336 9.33 5.42 -32.15
N GLY A 337 8.08 5.82 -32.21
CA GLY A 337 7.50 6.77 -31.28
C GLY A 337 5.98 6.75 -31.34
N ASP A 338 5.33 6.95 -30.24
CA ASP A 338 3.87 6.96 -30.10
C ASP A 338 3.29 8.17 -30.81
N VAL A 339 3.76 9.37 -30.48
CA VAL A 339 3.35 10.65 -31.08
C VAL A 339 3.72 10.70 -32.56
N ASP A 340 4.89 10.13 -32.92
CA ASP A 340 5.33 10.02 -34.32
C ASP A 340 4.40 9.10 -35.10
N PHE A 341 3.92 8.03 -34.50
CA PHE A 341 2.98 7.10 -35.11
C PHE A 341 1.63 7.77 -35.40
N GLU A 342 1.07 8.52 -34.45
CA GLU A 342 -0.16 9.27 -34.63
C GLU A 342 -0.02 10.32 -35.75
N THR A 343 1.10 11.05 -35.76
CA THR A 343 1.43 12.00 -36.86
C THR A 343 1.58 11.26 -38.20
N GLY A 344 2.16 10.07 -38.17
CA GLY A 344 2.28 9.19 -39.33
C GLY A 344 0.92 8.80 -39.92
N ILE A 345 -0.03 8.43 -39.07
CA ILE A 345 -1.42 8.12 -39.49
C ILE A 345 -2.09 9.39 -40.07
N LYS A 346 -2.00 10.53 -39.38
CA LYS A 346 -2.60 11.80 -39.78
C LYS A 346 -2.15 12.24 -41.20
N TYR A 347 -0.86 12.07 -41.51
CA TYR A 347 -0.25 12.48 -42.78
C TYR A 347 -0.04 11.34 -43.78
N HIS A 348 -0.56 10.14 -43.50
CA HIS A 348 -0.40 8.93 -44.31
C HIS A 348 1.05 8.58 -44.61
N LEU A 349 1.95 8.77 -43.63
CA LEU A 349 3.37 8.46 -43.75
C LEU A 349 3.62 6.95 -43.73
N PRO A 350 4.67 6.46 -44.42
CA PRO A 350 5.05 5.06 -44.27
C PRO A 350 5.55 4.75 -42.85
N ILE A 351 5.05 3.67 -42.25
CA ILE A 351 5.50 3.19 -40.95
C ILE A 351 6.69 2.28 -41.17
N ILE A 352 7.90 2.83 -40.98
CA ILE A 352 9.16 2.11 -41.18
C ILE A 352 9.74 1.73 -39.83
N CYS A 353 9.98 0.45 -39.63
CA CYS A 353 10.57 -0.11 -38.40
C CYS A 353 11.71 -1.08 -38.77
N PRO A 354 12.92 -0.58 -39.07
CA PRO A 354 14.05 -1.40 -39.50
C PRO A 354 14.74 -2.08 -38.32
N VAL A 355 13.99 -2.55 -37.32
CA VAL A 355 14.48 -3.17 -36.09
C VAL A 355 13.70 -4.44 -35.82
N ASP A 356 14.41 -5.56 -35.62
CA ASP A 356 13.83 -6.85 -35.30
C ASP A 356 13.39 -6.95 -33.82
N LYS A 357 12.86 -8.11 -33.43
CA LYS A 357 12.39 -8.36 -32.08
C LYS A 357 13.50 -8.30 -31.02
N SER A 358 14.75 -8.60 -31.38
CA SER A 358 15.92 -8.56 -30.50
C SER A 358 16.60 -7.17 -30.44
N GLY A 359 16.00 -6.15 -31.08
CA GLY A 359 16.54 -4.80 -31.13
C GLY A 359 17.72 -4.63 -32.10
N LYS A 360 17.89 -5.53 -33.05
CA LYS A 360 18.93 -5.43 -34.08
C LYS A 360 18.35 -4.84 -35.36
N PHE A 361 19.15 -4.06 -36.05
CA PHE A 361 18.78 -3.52 -37.35
C PHE A 361 18.60 -4.61 -38.39
N THR A 362 17.54 -4.49 -39.18
CA THR A 362 17.30 -5.32 -40.38
C THR A 362 18.02 -4.74 -41.58
N LYS A 363 18.01 -5.46 -42.74
CA LYS A 363 18.56 -5.01 -44.01
C LYS A 363 18.10 -3.65 -44.49
N GLU A 364 16.99 -3.15 -44.00
CA GLU A 364 16.42 -1.84 -44.32
C GLU A 364 17.26 -0.68 -43.75
N ALA A 365 18.03 -0.92 -42.69
CA ALA A 365 18.98 0.02 -42.11
C ALA A 365 20.33 0.02 -42.81
N LYS A 366 20.48 -0.74 -43.94
CA LYS A 366 21.68 -0.76 -44.81
C LYS A 366 22.96 -1.13 -44.04
N GLN A 367 23.95 -0.19 -44.02
CA GLN A 367 25.25 -0.42 -43.35
C GLN A 367 25.18 -0.69 -41.85
N PHE A 368 24.04 -0.51 -41.22
CA PHE A 368 23.84 -0.80 -39.79
C PHE A 368 23.20 -2.15 -39.55
N GLU A 369 22.88 -2.94 -40.59
CA GLU A 369 22.29 -4.27 -40.48
C GLU A 369 23.00 -5.14 -39.43
N GLY A 370 22.22 -5.82 -38.59
CA GLY A 370 22.69 -6.72 -37.54
C GLY A 370 23.22 -6.03 -36.28
N MET A 371 23.43 -4.70 -36.29
CA MET A 371 23.85 -3.99 -35.08
C MET A 371 22.71 -3.84 -34.11
N PHE A 372 23.01 -3.99 -32.81
CA PHE A 372 22.06 -3.65 -31.74
C PHE A 372 21.85 -2.13 -31.69
N VAL A 373 20.61 -1.66 -31.58
CA VAL A 373 20.24 -0.24 -31.73
C VAL A 373 21.03 0.71 -30.84
N PHE A 374 21.26 0.36 -29.58
CA PHE A 374 22.02 1.22 -28.65
C PHE A 374 23.53 1.25 -29.00
N ASP A 375 24.06 0.15 -29.46
CA ASP A 375 25.49 0.08 -29.90
C ASP A 375 25.69 0.85 -31.20
N ALA A 376 24.67 0.96 -32.05
CA ALA A 376 24.75 1.65 -33.33
C ALA A 376 24.81 3.19 -33.21
N ASN A 377 24.50 3.76 -32.03
CA ASN A 377 24.52 5.22 -31.85
C ASN A 377 25.88 5.83 -32.27
N ILE A 378 26.99 5.26 -31.87
CA ILE A 378 28.35 5.77 -32.22
C ILE A 378 28.67 5.59 -33.70
N PRO A 379 28.47 4.41 -34.31
CA PRO A 379 28.55 4.25 -35.75
C PRO A 379 27.72 5.26 -36.56
N ILE A 380 26.48 5.51 -36.16
CA ILE A 380 25.61 6.46 -36.83
C ILE A 380 26.15 7.90 -36.72
N LEU A 381 26.65 8.30 -35.56
CA LEU A 381 27.27 9.63 -35.41
C LEU A 381 28.48 9.79 -36.29
N LYS A 382 29.35 8.77 -36.38
CA LYS A 382 30.52 8.79 -37.24
C LYS A 382 30.14 8.93 -38.70
N TYR A 383 29.16 8.15 -39.14
CA TYR A 383 28.69 8.18 -40.52
C TYR A 383 28.07 9.53 -40.88
N LEU A 384 27.25 10.13 -40.01
CA LEU A 384 26.75 11.47 -40.21
C LEU A 384 27.86 12.53 -40.28
N ALA A 385 28.90 12.39 -39.52
CA ALA A 385 30.07 13.25 -39.54
C ALA A 385 30.86 13.13 -40.86
N GLU A 386 31.07 11.91 -41.34
CA GLU A 386 31.76 11.61 -42.60
C GLU A 386 30.99 12.22 -43.82
N LEU A 387 29.67 12.18 -43.77
CA LEU A 387 28.78 12.81 -44.78
C LEU A 387 28.67 14.33 -44.63
N GLY A 388 29.24 14.94 -43.59
CA GLY A 388 29.10 16.35 -43.28
C GLY A 388 27.70 16.72 -42.79
N MET A 389 26.86 15.76 -42.40
CA MET A 389 25.50 15.98 -41.94
C MET A 389 25.36 16.17 -40.42
N LEU A 390 26.37 15.81 -39.63
CA LEU A 390 26.40 16.08 -38.20
C LEU A 390 26.76 17.56 -37.93
N PHE A 391 25.79 18.35 -37.50
CA PHE A 391 25.99 19.77 -37.21
C PHE A 391 26.54 19.99 -35.79
N GLY A 392 26.08 19.21 -34.81
CA GLY A 392 26.54 19.31 -33.46
C GLY A 392 26.18 18.07 -32.64
N LYS A 393 26.81 17.96 -31.48
CA LYS A 393 26.48 16.92 -30.51
C LYS A 393 26.76 17.37 -29.08
N GLU A 394 25.97 16.84 -28.15
CA GLU A 394 26.17 16.97 -26.72
C GLU A 394 25.80 15.67 -26.02
N ASN A 395 26.15 15.53 -24.75
CA ASN A 395 25.65 14.43 -23.93
C ASN A 395 24.67 14.99 -22.92
N ILE A 396 23.47 14.48 -22.92
CA ILE A 396 22.43 14.86 -21.97
C ILE A 396 22.15 13.72 -20.98
N ARG A 397 21.64 14.09 -19.81
CA ARG A 397 21.09 13.16 -18.83
C ARG A 397 19.61 13.39 -18.75
N HIS A 398 18.84 12.34 -18.88
CA HIS A 398 17.39 12.41 -18.83
C HIS A 398 16.80 11.10 -18.29
N GLN A 399 15.54 11.14 -17.90
CA GLN A 399 14.81 9.94 -17.52
C GLN A 399 14.47 9.13 -18.75
N TYR A 400 14.92 7.88 -18.79
CA TYR A 400 14.67 6.96 -19.90
C TYR A 400 13.87 5.75 -19.43
N ALA A 401 12.96 5.28 -20.26
CA ALA A 401 12.12 4.13 -19.95
C ALA A 401 12.92 2.82 -19.98
N HIS A 402 12.81 2.02 -18.91
CA HIS A 402 13.44 0.73 -18.72
C HIS A 402 12.41 -0.35 -18.48
N CYS A 403 12.70 -1.56 -18.87
CA CYS A 403 11.88 -2.72 -18.56
C CYS A 403 11.88 -2.98 -17.04
N TRP A 404 10.70 -3.05 -16.45
CA TRP A 404 10.53 -3.30 -15.03
C TRP A 404 11.21 -4.58 -14.55
N ARG A 405 11.39 -5.56 -15.45
CA ARG A 405 11.94 -6.88 -15.14
C ARG A 405 13.44 -6.99 -15.32
N CYS A 406 13.93 -6.78 -16.53
CA CYS A 406 15.37 -6.92 -16.82
C CYS A 406 16.18 -5.66 -16.53
N LYS A 407 15.50 -4.54 -16.20
CA LYS A 407 16.10 -3.22 -15.91
C LYS A 407 16.90 -2.62 -17.05
N ASN A 408 16.82 -3.18 -18.26
CA ASN A 408 17.45 -2.63 -19.45
C ASN A 408 16.58 -1.59 -20.12
N PRO A 409 17.16 -0.63 -20.85
CA PRO A 409 16.41 0.35 -21.60
C PRO A 409 15.53 -0.33 -22.67
N ILE A 410 14.33 0.23 -22.85
CA ILE A 410 13.37 -0.24 -23.84
C ILE A 410 13.44 0.60 -25.11
N ILE A 411 12.74 0.17 -26.14
CA ILE A 411 12.55 0.92 -27.39
C ILE A 411 11.05 1.07 -27.68
N TYR A 412 10.69 2.02 -28.53
CA TYR A 412 9.43 1.99 -29.26
C TYR A 412 9.60 1.17 -30.53
N ARG A 413 8.66 0.27 -30.82
CA ARG A 413 8.71 -0.59 -32.00
C ARG A 413 7.30 -0.76 -32.60
N ALA A 414 7.11 -0.34 -33.84
CA ALA A 414 5.88 -0.63 -34.56
C ALA A 414 5.77 -2.12 -34.87
N THR A 415 4.73 -2.75 -34.39
CA THR A 415 4.47 -4.18 -34.56
C THR A 415 2.97 -4.46 -34.49
N GLU A 416 2.52 -5.52 -35.13
CA GLU A 416 1.14 -5.99 -34.96
C GLU A 416 0.98 -6.60 -33.56
N GLN A 417 -0.04 -6.12 -32.85
CA GLN A 417 -0.37 -6.56 -31.51
C GLN A 417 -1.89 -6.63 -31.34
N TRP A 418 -2.34 -7.29 -30.27
CA TRP A 418 -3.72 -7.24 -29.83
C TRP A 418 -3.91 -6.10 -28.83
N PHE A 419 -4.98 -5.35 -29.02
CA PHE A 419 -5.31 -4.21 -28.18
C PHE A 419 -6.73 -4.32 -27.66
N ALA A 420 -6.92 -3.81 -26.44
CA ALA A 420 -8.23 -3.41 -25.94
C ALA A 420 -8.39 -1.90 -26.16
N SER A 421 -9.39 -1.52 -26.97
CA SER A 421 -9.73 -0.12 -27.19
C SER A 421 -10.34 0.48 -25.94
N ILE A 422 -9.70 1.53 -25.42
CA ILE A 422 -10.20 2.24 -24.24
C ILE A 422 -11.27 3.25 -24.63
N ASP A 423 -11.17 3.85 -25.79
CA ASP A 423 -12.10 4.89 -26.28
C ASP A 423 -13.57 4.43 -26.28
N GLY A 424 -13.81 3.14 -26.50
CA GLY A 424 -15.15 2.57 -26.56
C GLY A 424 -15.92 2.60 -25.22
N PHE A 425 -15.22 2.72 -24.08
CA PHE A 425 -15.81 2.73 -22.73
C PHE A 425 -15.12 3.69 -21.76
N ARG A 426 -14.27 4.60 -22.26
CA ARG A 426 -13.53 5.60 -21.44
C ARG A 426 -14.47 6.44 -20.59
N ASP A 427 -15.52 6.99 -21.22
CA ASP A 427 -16.47 7.88 -20.53
C ASP A 427 -17.22 7.12 -19.41
N ASP A 428 -17.58 5.88 -19.64
CA ASP A 428 -18.21 5.01 -18.64
C ASP A 428 -17.24 4.73 -17.48
N ALA A 429 -15.98 4.50 -17.78
CA ALA A 429 -14.95 4.28 -16.75
C ALA A 429 -14.71 5.55 -15.90
N LEU A 430 -14.65 6.72 -16.53
CA LEU A 430 -14.52 8.00 -15.82
C LEU A 430 -15.77 8.30 -14.97
N ALA A 431 -16.96 7.99 -15.46
CA ALA A 431 -18.20 8.13 -14.71
C ALA A 431 -18.23 7.18 -13.49
N ALA A 432 -17.81 5.94 -13.65
CA ALA A 432 -17.71 4.98 -12.55
C ALA A 432 -16.71 5.45 -11.46
N ILE A 433 -15.54 5.97 -11.86
CA ILE A 433 -14.55 6.55 -10.94
C ILE A 433 -15.18 7.66 -10.08
N ALA A 434 -15.93 8.57 -10.69
CA ALA A 434 -16.48 9.75 -10.03
C ALA A 434 -17.75 9.45 -9.19
N ASN A 435 -18.58 8.48 -9.59
CA ASN A 435 -19.92 8.33 -9.04
C ASN A 435 -20.13 7.03 -8.24
N GLU A 436 -19.32 5.99 -8.48
CA GLU A 436 -19.54 4.67 -7.86
C GLU A 436 -18.51 4.34 -6.78
N VAL A 437 -17.35 5.02 -6.75
CA VAL A 437 -16.22 4.63 -5.91
C VAL A 437 -15.88 5.71 -4.87
N LYS A 438 -15.76 5.30 -3.61
CA LYS A 438 -15.20 6.13 -2.54
C LYS A 438 -13.67 5.94 -2.50
N TRP A 439 -12.92 6.99 -2.80
CA TRP A 439 -11.45 6.98 -2.78
C TRP A 439 -10.92 7.45 -1.42
N ILE A 440 -10.04 6.65 -0.82
CA ILE A 440 -9.43 6.89 0.48
C ILE A 440 -7.90 6.72 0.34
N PRO A 441 -7.09 7.78 0.46
CA PRO A 441 -7.46 9.20 0.49
C PRO A 441 -8.13 9.70 -0.79
N SER A 442 -8.78 10.86 -0.69
CA SER A 442 -9.57 11.43 -1.80
C SER A 442 -8.74 11.77 -3.05
N TRP A 443 -7.43 12.02 -2.92
CA TRP A 443 -6.54 12.26 -4.07
C TRP A 443 -6.46 11.07 -5.04
N GLY A 444 -6.83 9.86 -4.57
CA GLY A 444 -6.89 8.67 -5.41
C GLY A 444 -7.83 8.82 -6.60
N GLU A 445 -8.93 9.56 -6.45
CA GLU A 445 -9.88 9.83 -7.52
C GLU A 445 -9.24 10.59 -8.69
N SER A 446 -8.65 11.75 -8.42
CA SER A 446 -8.02 12.57 -9.46
C SER A 446 -6.83 11.85 -10.11
N ARG A 447 -6.11 11.05 -9.33
CA ARG A 447 -4.98 10.26 -9.85
C ARG A 447 -5.41 9.22 -10.87
N ILE A 448 -6.40 8.39 -10.55
CA ILE A 448 -6.87 7.36 -11.49
C ILE A 448 -7.68 7.96 -12.65
N HIS A 449 -8.44 9.04 -12.37
CA HIS A 449 -9.16 9.77 -13.42
C HIS A 449 -8.21 10.23 -14.52
N ASN A 450 -7.13 10.93 -14.16
CA ASN A 450 -6.16 11.42 -15.14
C ASN A 450 -5.47 10.26 -15.88
N MET A 451 -5.13 9.18 -15.18
CA MET A 451 -4.52 8.00 -15.79
C MET A 451 -5.45 7.30 -16.80
N VAL A 452 -6.76 7.32 -16.60
CA VAL A 452 -7.74 6.74 -17.53
C VAL A 452 -8.09 7.73 -18.65
N ALA A 453 -8.21 9.03 -18.33
CA ALA A 453 -8.52 10.06 -19.30
C ALA A 453 -7.48 10.13 -20.43
N ASP A 454 -6.19 10.06 -20.09
CA ASP A 454 -5.07 10.15 -21.02
C ASP A 454 -4.56 8.78 -21.50
N ARG A 455 -5.26 7.68 -21.15
CA ARG A 455 -4.79 6.34 -21.46
C ARG A 455 -4.98 6.01 -22.95
N ASN A 456 -3.91 5.59 -23.59
CA ASN A 456 -3.95 4.94 -24.90
C ASN A 456 -4.57 3.52 -24.81
N ASP A 457 -4.88 2.94 -25.98
CA ASP A 457 -5.36 1.56 -26.05
C ASP A 457 -4.39 0.61 -25.34
N TRP A 458 -4.95 -0.33 -24.63
CA TRP A 458 -4.19 -1.30 -23.87
C TRP A 458 -3.65 -2.42 -24.74
N CYS A 459 -2.33 -2.47 -24.95
CA CYS A 459 -1.67 -3.60 -25.61
C CYS A 459 -1.73 -4.82 -24.70
N ILE A 460 -2.59 -5.78 -25.05
CA ILE A 460 -2.86 -6.97 -24.23
C ILE A 460 -2.04 -8.20 -24.62
N SER A 461 -1.37 -8.18 -25.77
CA SER A 461 -0.57 -9.34 -26.23
C SER A 461 0.87 -9.31 -25.71
N ARG A 462 1.38 -10.48 -25.36
CA ARG A 462 2.76 -10.70 -24.93
C ARG A 462 3.34 -11.88 -25.65
N GLN A 463 4.56 -11.73 -26.18
CA GLN A 463 5.32 -12.79 -26.89
C GLN A 463 5.99 -13.71 -25.88
N ARG A 464 5.16 -14.40 -25.09
CA ARG A 464 5.54 -15.28 -23.98
C ARG A 464 4.79 -16.60 -24.03
N VAL A 465 5.25 -17.58 -23.25
CA VAL A 465 4.64 -18.92 -23.17
C VAL A 465 3.86 -19.09 -21.87
N TRP A 466 4.36 -18.50 -20.76
CA TRP A 466 3.73 -18.65 -19.45
C TRP A 466 2.68 -17.58 -19.19
N GLY A 467 1.45 -17.91 -19.51
CA GLY A 467 0.26 -17.08 -19.31
C GLY A 467 -0.95 -17.70 -19.99
N VAL A 468 -2.07 -16.99 -19.95
CA VAL A 468 -3.29 -17.41 -20.64
C VAL A 468 -3.22 -16.98 -22.11
N PRO A 469 -3.28 -17.89 -23.07
CA PRO A 469 -3.19 -17.55 -24.48
C PRO A 469 -4.39 -16.72 -24.93
N ILE A 470 -4.17 -15.86 -25.92
CA ILE A 470 -5.22 -15.10 -26.58
C ILE A 470 -6.04 -16.09 -27.43
N PRO A 471 -7.38 -16.21 -27.19
CA PRO A 471 -8.21 -17.24 -27.82
C PRO A 471 -8.64 -16.86 -29.26
N ALA A 472 -7.65 -16.59 -30.11
CA ALA A 472 -7.86 -16.20 -31.50
C ALA A 472 -7.34 -17.28 -32.47
N PHE A 473 -8.09 -17.51 -33.55
CA PHE A 473 -7.73 -18.41 -34.62
C PHE A 473 -7.55 -17.64 -35.91
N TYR A 474 -6.65 -18.05 -36.76
CA TYR A 474 -6.40 -17.44 -38.06
C TYR A 474 -6.82 -18.39 -39.18
N CYS A 475 -7.64 -17.91 -40.09
CA CYS A 475 -7.96 -18.66 -41.30
C CYS A 475 -6.75 -18.79 -42.22
N GLU A 476 -6.35 -19.97 -42.60
CA GLU A 476 -5.20 -20.19 -43.49
C GLU A 476 -5.41 -19.65 -44.90
N GLU A 477 -6.67 -19.60 -45.38
CA GLU A 477 -6.98 -19.12 -46.72
C GLU A 477 -6.96 -17.56 -46.83
N CYS A 478 -7.45 -16.84 -45.86
CA CYS A 478 -7.51 -15.36 -45.93
C CYS A 478 -6.63 -14.62 -44.91
N GLY A 479 -6.01 -15.35 -43.97
CA GLY A 479 -5.12 -14.75 -42.94
C GLY A 479 -5.82 -13.94 -41.86
N LYS A 480 -7.16 -13.81 -41.92
CA LYS A 480 -7.89 -12.98 -40.94
C LYS A 480 -8.13 -13.69 -39.63
N PRO A 481 -8.05 -12.96 -38.49
CA PRO A 481 -8.38 -13.53 -37.18
C PRO A 481 -9.88 -13.80 -37.06
N MET A 482 -10.21 -14.87 -36.33
CA MET A 482 -11.55 -15.25 -35.99
C MET A 482 -11.71 -15.34 -34.47
N ILE A 483 -12.65 -14.58 -33.94
CA ILE A 483 -13.10 -14.60 -32.54
C ILE A 483 -14.62 -14.50 -32.60
N THR A 484 -15.32 -15.59 -32.20
CA THR A 484 -16.79 -15.66 -32.14
C THR A 484 -17.24 -16.20 -30.79
N ASP A 485 -18.54 -16.06 -30.48
CA ASP A 485 -19.10 -16.64 -29.25
C ASP A 485 -18.83 -18.16 -29.17
N GLU A 486 -18.91 -18.85 -30.29
CA GLU A 486 -18.68 -20.30 -30.36
C GLU A 486 -17.22 -20.65 -30.09
N THR A 487 -16.28 -19.91 -30.67
CA THR A 487 -14.85 -20.16 -30.45
C THR A 487 -14.43 -19.83 -29.04
N ILE A 488 -14.95 -18.75 -28.44
CA ILE A 488 -14.73 -18.38 -27.05
C ILE A 488 -15.26 -19.44 -26.10
N ASN A 489 -16.49 -19.93 -26.31
CA ASN A 489 -17.05 -20.97 -25.46
C ASN A 489 -16.25 -22.27 -25.56
N ALA A 490 -15.83 -22.68 -26.78
CA ALA A 490 -15.02 -23.86 -26.98
C ALA A 490 -13.68 -23.82 -26.24
N VAL A 491 -13.00 -22.65 -26.27
CA VAL A 491 -11.74 -22.45 -25.54
C VAL A 491 -11.97 -22.41 -24.03
N ALA A 492 -13.01 -21.71 -23.57
CA ALA A 492 -13.34 -21.66 -22.15
C ALA A 492 -13.67 -23.03 -21.57
N ASP A 493 -14.50 -23.82 -22.27
CA ASP A 493 -14.86 -25.19 -21.88
C ASP A 493 -13.63 -26.12 -21.85
N LEU A 494 -12.71 -25.97 -22.81
CA LEU A 494 -11.45 -26.69 -22.82
C LEU A 494 -10.56 -26.34 -21.64
N PHE A 495 -10.41 -25.01 -21.36
CA PHE A 495 -9.59 -24.55 -20.24
C PHE A 495 -10.17 -24.94 -18.91
N GLN A 496 -11.50 -24.97 -18.77
CA GLN A 496 -12.14 -25.42 -17.53
C GLN A 496 -11.84 -26.90 -17.24
N LYS A 497 -11.69 -27.72 -18.29
CA LYS A 497 -11.39 -29.16 -18.14
C LYS A 497 -9.90 -29.45 -17.95
N GLU A 498 -9.02 -28.77 -18.69
CA GLU A 498 -7.61 -29.16 -18.83
C GLU A 498 -6.62 -28.02 -18.43
N GLY A 499 -7.13 -26.82 -18.19
CA GLY A 499 -6.33 -25.61 -18.01
C GLY A 499 -5.76 -25.08 -19.34
N SER A 500 -5.12 -23.92 -19.29
CA SER A 500 -4.59 -23.26 -20.49
C SER A 500 -3.43 -24.00 -21.17
N ASP A 501 -2.84 -25.01 -20.54
CA ASP A 501 -1.86 -25.91 -21.17
C ASP A 501 -2.45 -26.63 -22.38
N ALA A 502 -3.78 -26.84 -22.41
CA ALA A 502 -4.52 -27.43 -23.50
C ALA A 502 -4.28 -26.70 -24.84
N TRP A 503 -4.05 -25.39 -24.81
CA TRP A 503 -3.76 -24.58 -26.00
C TRP A 503 -2.51 -25.08 -26.76
N TRP A 504 -1.52 -25.58 -26.06
CA TRP A 504 -0.30 -26.14 -26.67
C TRP A 504 -0.37 -27.64 -26.93
N LYS A 505 -1.34 -28.36 -26.35
CA LYS A 505 -1.53 -29.80 -26.52
C LYS A 505 -2.39 -30.16 -27.73
N HIS A 506 -3.39 -29.35 -28.06
CA HIS A 506 -4.36 -29.59 -29.08
C HIS A 506 -4.15 -28.71 -30.30
N GLU A 507 -4.46 -29.22 -31.49
CA GLU A 507 -4.47 -28.41 -32.72
C GLU A 507 -5.77 -27.59 -32.84
N ALA A 508 -5.78 -26.61 -33.75
CA ALA A 508 -6.93 -25.70 -33.90
C ALA A 508 -8.24 -26.45 -34.18
N GLU A 509 -8.17 -27.43 -35.05
CA GLU A 509 -9.32 -28.28 -35.46
C GLU A 509 -9.85 -29.15 -34.31
N GLU A 510 -9.01 -29.50 -33.36
CA GLU A 510 -9.45 -30.28 -32.18
C GLU A 510 -10.16 -29.39 -31.14
N ILE A 511 -9.84 -28.10 -31.12
CA ILE A 511 -10.45 -27.12 -30.20
C ILE A 511 -11.76 -26.57 -30.76
N LEU A 512 -11.77 -26.25 -32.04
CA LEU A 512 -12.91 -25.66 -32.70
C LEU A 512 -14.09 -26.63 -32.85
N PRO A 513 -15.34 -26.15 -32.72
CA PRO A 513 -16.52 -26.96 -32.97
C PRO A 513 -16.51 -27.55 -34.37
N GLU A 514 -17.02 -28.82 -34.50
CA GLU A 514 -17.11 -29.49 -35.80
C GLU A 514 -17.90 -28.66 -36.81
N GLY A 515 -17.34 -28.46 -38.01
CA GLY A 515 -17.96 -27.68 -39.08
C GLY A 515 -17.71 -26.18 -39.01
N THR A 516 -16.84 -25.68 -38.10
CA THR A 516 -16.44 -24.29 -38.04
C THR A 516 -15.90 -23.82 -39.42
N THR A 517 -16.39 -22.65 -39.84
CA THR A 517 -15.94 -22.00 -41.08
C THR A 517 -15.57 -20.53 -40.83
N CYS A 518 -14.63 -20.05 -41.59
CA CYS A 518 -14.20 -18.64 -41.53
C CYS A 518 -15.38 -17.71 -41.91
N PRO A 519 -15.75 -16.74 -41.07
CA PRO A 519 -16.85 -15.81 -41.37
C PRO A 519 -16.53 -14.84 -42.51
N HIS A 520 -15.27 -14.75 -42.93
CA HIS A 520 -14.81 -13.82 -43.99
C HIS A 520 -14.75 -14.49 -45.37
N CYS A 521 -14.30 -15.74 -45.44
CA CYS A 521 -14.07 -16.39 -46.73
C CYS A 521 -14.66 -17.82 -46.84
N GLY A 522 -15.17 -18.37 -45.70
CA GLY A 522 -15.71 -19.74 -45.68
C GLY A 522 -14.63 -20.83 -45.56
N GLY A 523 -13.37 -20.48 -45.41
CA GLY A 523 -12.25 -21.42 -45.20
C GLY A 523 -12.45 -22.30 -43.97
N LYS A 524 -11.80 -23.47 -43.94
CA LYS A 524 -12.01 -24.48 -42.90
C LYS A 524 -10.73 -24.85 -42.14
N HIS A 525 -9.60 -24.31 -42.54
CA HIS A 525 -8.32 -24.58 -41.90
C HIS A 525 -7.86 -23.37 -41.10
N PHE A 526 -7.40 -23.63 -39.87
CA PHE A 526 -7.08 -22.57 -38.92
C PHE A 526 -5.79 -22.86 -38.20
N THR A 527 -5.07 -21.78 -37.92
CA THR A 527 -3.95 -21.78 -36.98
C THR A 527 -4.34 -20.99 -35.71
N LYS A 528 -3.60 -21.23 -34.64
CA LYS A 528 -3.85 -20.57 -33.34
C LYS A 528 -2.93 -19.37 -33.14
N GLU A 529 -3.38 -18.39 -32.37
CA GLU A 529 -2.51 -17.34 -31.87
C GLU A 529 -1.42 -17.92 -30.95
N SER A 530 -0.24 -17.35 -30.99
CA SER A 530 0.91 -17.78 -30.18
C SER A 530 1.17 -16.87 -28.98
N ASP A 531 0.60 -15.67 -29.00
CA ASP A 531 0.75 -14.69 -27.93
C ASP A 531 -0.16 -15.01 -26.75
N ILE A 532 0.30 -14.65 -25.56
CA ILE A 532 -0.49 -14.73 -24.33
C ILE A 532 -1.04 -13.36 -23.96
N MET A 533 -2.06 -13.33 -23.09
CA MET A 533 -2.57 -12.10 -22.50
C MET A 533 -1.58 -11.48 -21.53
N ASP A 534 -1.65 -10.17 -21.40
CA ASP A 534 -0.99 -9.41 -20.34
C ASP A 534 -1.42 -9.91 -18.97
N VAL A 535 -0.48 -10.13 -18.06
CA VAL A 535 -0.75 -10.57 -16.68
C VAL A 535 -1.71 -9.62 -15.92
N TRP A 536 -1.73 -8.34 -16.28
CA TRP A 536 -2.69 -7.39 -15.72
C TRP A 536 -4.13 -7.65 -16.19
N PHE A 537 -4.31 -8.36 -17.29
CA PHE A 537 -5.62 -8.85 -17.71
C PHE A 537 -6.06 -10.04 -16.84
N ASP A 538 -5.12 -10.91 -16.46
CA ASP A 538 -5.37 -12.03 -15.57
C ASP A 538 -5.87 -11.54 -14.23
N SER A 539 -5.07 -10.77 -13.48
CA SER A 539 -5.45 -10.21 -12.19
C SER A 539 -6.61 -9.23 -12.29
N GLY A 540 -6.70 -8.46 -13.38
CA GLY A 540 -7.83 -7.57 -13.67
C GLY A 540 -9.16 -8.28 -13.79
N SER A 541 -9.17 -9.55 -14.20
CA SER A 541 -10.38 -10.37 -14.31
C SER A 541 -10.85 -10.99 -12.98
N SER A 542 -10.12 -10.79 -11.88
CA SER A 542 -10.42 -11.40 -10.57
C SER A 542 -11.80 -11.04 -10.02
N HIS A 543 -12.31 -9.84 -10.31
CA HIS A 543 -13.67 -9.44 -9.94
C HIS A 543 -14.74 -10.37 -10.55
N ALA A 544 -14.52 -10.86 -11.76
CA ALA A 544 -15.40 -11.79 -12.45
C ALA A 544 -15.11 -13.25 -12.02
N ALA A 545 -13.84 -13.66 -12.04
CA ALA A 545 -13.43 -15.04 -11.79
C ALA A 545 -13.52 -15.45 -10.30
N VAL A 546 -13.60 -14.48 -9.37
CA VAL A 546 -13.64 -14.73 -7.93
C VAL A 546 -14.88 -14.12 -7.30
N ALA A 547 -15.01 -12.79 -7.33
CA ALA A 547 -16.06 -12.11 -6.58
C ALA A 547 -17.48 -12.41 -7.05
N LYS A 548 -17.68 -12.63 -8.37
CA LYS A 548 -18.98 -13.04 -8.94
C LYS A 548 -19.29 -14.53 -8.82
N VAL A 549 -18.26 -15.36 -8.81
CA VAL A 549 -18.41 -16.82 -8.88
C VAL A 549 -18.58 -17.43 -7.49
N ARG A 550 -17.84 -16.94 -6.50
CA ARG A 550 -17.87 -17.50 -5.14
C ARG A 550 -19.10 -17.03 -4.37
N PRO A 551 -19.95 -17.97 -3.87
CA PRO A 551 -21.21 -17.62 -3.20
C PRO A 551 -21.01 -16.90 -1.85
N GLU A 552 -19.86 -17.11 -1.20
CA GLU A 552 -19.50 -16.43 0.04
C GLU A 552 -19.15 -14.96 -0.18
N LEU A 553 -18.76 -14.57 -1.38
CA LEU A 553 -18.40 -13.18 -1.72
C LEU A 553 -19.62 -12.39 -2.23
N ALA A 554 -19.40 -11.18 -2.67
CA ALA A 554 -20.39 -10.30 -3.30
C ALA A 554 -19.72 -9.46 -4.39
N TRP A 555 -20.51 -9.02 -5.35
CA TRP A 555 -20.07 -8.11 -6.41
C TRP A 555 -21.10 -6.97 -6.59
N PRO A 556 -20.68 -5.69 -6.75
CA PRO A 556 -19.32 -5.21 -6.54
C PRO A 556 -18.87 -5.42 -5.09
N VAL A 557 -17.56 -5.59 -4.89
CA VAL A 557 -17.00 -5.78 -3.55
C VAL A 557 -16.99 -4.48 -2.77
N ASP A 558 -16.91 -4.54 -1.44
CA ASP A 558 -16.95 -3.33 -0.62
C ASP A 558 -15.64 -2.56 -0.66
N MET A 559 -14.48 -3.25 -0.75
CA MET A 559 -13.18 -2.59 -0.71
C MET A 559 -12.10 -3.31 -1.53
N TYR A 560 -11.28 -2.52 -2.23
CA TYR A 560 -9.91 -2.84 -2.64
C TYR A 560 -8.93 -2.06 -1.77
N LEU A 561 -7.85 -2.72 -1.32
CA LEU A 561 -6.81 -2.09 -0.52
C LEU A 561 -5.43 -2.51 -1.04
N GLU A 562 -4.68 -1.58 -1.60
CA GLU A 562 -3.31 -1.82 -2.09
C GLU A 562 -2.45 -0.56 -1.98
N GLY A 563 -1.18 -0.68 -2.38
CA GLY A 563 -0.25 0.44 -2.50
C GLY A 563 -0.62 1.44 -3.60
N SER A 564 -0.04 2.62 -3.52
CA SER A 564 -0.31 3.73 -4.44
C SER A 564 0.12 3.45 -5.89
N ASP A 565 1.02 2.50 -6.13
CA ASP A 565 1.42 2.01 -7.47
C ASP A 565 0.26 1.32 -8.19
N GLN A 566 -0.70 0.75 -7.47
CA GLN A 566 -1.80 -0.01 -8.05
C GLN A 566 -2.85 0.84 -8.77
N HIS A 567 -2.78 2.17 -8.69
CA HIS A 567 -3.58 3.05 -9.57
C HIS A 567 -3.23 2.85 -11.05
N ARG A 568 -1.98 2.49 -11.35
CA ARG A 568 -1.53 2.11 -12.71
C ARG A 568 -1.51 0.59 -12.92
N GLY A 569 -1.82 -0.20 -11.92
CA GLY A 569 -1.85 -1.65 -11.94
C GLY A 569 -3.26 -2.21 -11.75
N TRP A 570 -3.45 -2.97 -10.68
CA TRP A 570 -4.65 -3.76 -10.43
C TRP A 570 -5.93 -2.94 -10.24
N PHE A 571 -5.87 -1.76 -9.59
CA PHE A 571 -7.06 -0.90 -9.49
C PHE A 571 -7.59 -0.52 -10.87
N GLN A 572 -6.68 -0.19 -11.79
CA GLN A 572 -7.05 0.23 -13.12
C GLN A 572 -7.45 -0.96 -13.99
N SER A 573 -6.70 -2.07 -14.00
CA SER A 573 -7.03 -3.23 -14.85
C SER A 573 -8.36 -3.86 -14.44
N SER A 574 -8.65 -3.98 -13.14
CA SER A 574 -9.95 -4.45 -12.65
C SER A 574 -11.10 -3.50 -13.02
N LEU A 575 -10.87 -2.18 -12.93
CA LEU A 575 -11.87 -1.20 -13.34
C LEU A 575 -12.20 -1.31 -14.83
N LEU A 576 -11.16 -1.34 -15.67
CA LEU A 576 -11.32 -1.36 -17.12
C LEU A 576 -12.03 -2.63 -17.60
N THR A 577 -11.63 -3.82 -17.11
CA THR A 577 -12.28 -5.07 -17.47
C THR A 577 -13.71 -5.16 -16.96
N SER A 578 -13.97 -4.62 -15.75
CA SER A 578 -15.33 -4.61 -15.18
C SER A 578 -16.24 -3.64 -15.94
N VAL A 579 -15.81 -2.40 -16.17
CA VAL A 579 -16.62 -1.42 -16.91
C VAL A 579 -16.86 -1.88 -18.35
N ALA A 580 -15.81 -2.36 -19.04
CA ALA A 580 -15.96 -2.88 -20.39
C ALA A 580 -16.99 -4.01 -20.50
N THR A 581 -17.09 -4.89 -19.50
CA THR A 581 -18.01 -6.04 -19.54
C THR A 581 -19.38 -5.74 -18.93
N THR A 582 -19.45 -4.92 -17.86
CA THR A 582 -20.67 -4.74 -17.05
C THR A 582 -21.21 -3.31 -17.04
N GLY A 583 -20.41 -2.31 -17.39
CA GLY A 583 -20.73 -0.89 -17.27
C GLY A 583 -20.51 -0.31 -15.86
N HIS A 584 -20.01 -1.10 -14.89
CA HIS A 584 -19.87 -0.70 -13.50
C HIS A 584 -18.48 -0.97 -12.93
N ALA A 585 -18.11 -0.20 -11.90
CA ALA A 585 -16.91 -0.46 -11.12
C ALA A 585 -17.00 -1.79 -10.35
N PRO A 586 -15.89 -2.54 -10.18
CA PRO A 586 -15.90 -3.81 -9.46
C PRO A 586 -15.88 -3.64 -7.93
N TYR A 587 -15.65 -2.44 -7.43
CA TYR A 587 -15.48 -2.09 -6.03
C TYR A 587 -16.22 -0.80 -5.67
N LYS A 588 -16.69 -0.71 -4.41
CA LYS A 588 -17.38 0.47 -3.86
C LYS A 588 -16.41 1.46 -3.20
N SER A 589 -15.26 0.99 -2.73
CA SER A 589 -14.22 1.84 -2.16
C SER A 589 -12.83 1.33 -2.49
N VAL A 590 -11.89 2.27 -2.54
CA VAL A 590 -10.46 2.00 -2.70
C VAL A 590 -9.70 2.69 -1.59
N LEU A 591 -9.02 1.90 -0.76
CA LEU A 591 -8.12 2.38 0.28
C LEU A 591 -6.67 2.21 -0.20
N THR A 592 -5.94 3.31 -0.21
CA THR A 592 -4.56 3.33 -0.72
C THR A 592 -3.57 3.56 0.40
N HIS A 593 -2.53 2.72 0.48
CA HIS A 593 -1.41 2.94 1.37
C HIS A 593 -0.16 3.42 0.61
N GLY A 594 0.75 4.11 1.33
CA GLY A 594 2.05 4.51 0.81
C GLY A 594 3.05 3.36 0.76
N TYR A 595 4.29 3.69 0.42
CA TYR A 595 5.40 2.75 0.39
C TYR A 595 6.05 2.59 1.77
N VAL A 596 6.73 1.46 1.96
CA VAL A 596 7.62 1.28 3.11
C VAL A 596 9.02 1.72 2.72
N VAL A 597 9.53 2.69 3.47
CA VAL A 597 10.85 3.30 3.27
C VAL A 597 11.75 3.08 4.48
N ASP A 598 13.07 3.26 4.33
CA ASP A 598 14.00 3.14 5.45
C ASP A 598 13.81 4.29 6.48
N GLY A 599 14.55 4.24 7.60
CA GLY A 599 14.46 5.24 8.66
C GLY A 599 14.75 6.68 8.19
N GLU A 600 15.43 6.86 7.07
CA GLU A 600 15.78 8.15 6.46
C GLU A 600 14.80 8.58 5.36
N GLY A 601 13.78 7.75 5.07
CA GLY A 601 12.76 8.02 4.05
C GLY A 601 13.19 7.64 2.63
N ARG A 602 14.21 6.76 2.48
CA ARG A 602 14.68 6.30 1.18
C ARG A 602 14.04 4.96 0.81
N LYS A 603 13.82 4.75 -0.48
CA LYS A 603 13.36 3.45 -0.98
C LYS A 603 14.32 2.33 -0.56
N MET A 604 13.77 1.25 -0.03
CA MET A 604 14.56 0.08 0.35
C MET A 604 14.91 -0.75 -0.88
N SER A 605 16.18 -1.18 -0.97
CA SER A 605 16.63 -2.10 -2.00
C SER A 605 17.79 -2.97 -1.50
N LYS A 606 17.91 -4.19 -2.04
CA LYS A 606 19.00 -5.10 -1.70
C LYS A 606 20.38 -4.55 -2.10
N SER A 607 20.43 -3.78 -3.19
CA SER A 607 21.66 -3.15 -3.68
C SER A 607 22.20 -2.04 -2.77
N VAL A 608 21.32 -1.34 -2.06
CA VAL A 608 21.69 -0.30 -1.07
C VAL A 608 21.96 -0.93 0.30
N GLY A 609 21.48 -2.16 0.56
CA GLY A 609 21.68 -2.86 1.84
C GLY A 609 20.81 -2.31 2.99
N ASN A 610 19.76 -1.55 2.68
CA ASN A 610 18.85 -0.94 3.66
C ASN A 610 17.52 -1.69 3.82
N THR A 611 17.45 -2.93 3.33
CA THR A 611 16.22 -3.74 3.41
C THR A 611 16.00 -4.32 4.79
N VAL A 612 14.75 -4.33 5.24
CA VAL A 612 14.27 -5.01 6.44
C VAL A 612 13.33 -6.13 5.99
N ALA A 613 13.64 -7.37 6.35
CA ALA A 613 12.81 -8.52 6.01
C ALA A 613 11.79 -8.80 7.14
N PRO A 614 10.52 -9.07 6.82
CA PRO A 614 9.52 -9.42 7.84
C PRO A 614 9.95 -10.61 8.71
N GLN A 615 10.55 -11.63 8.13
CA GLN A 615 11.01 -12.83 8.83
C GLN A 615 12.06 -12.52 9.91
N ASP A 616 12.98 -11.58 9.65
CA ASP A 616 13.99 -11.15 10.62
C ASP A 616 13.35 -10.38 11.77
N VAL A 617 12.37 -9.52 11.47
CA VAL A 617 11.62 -8.79 12.49
C VAL A 617 10.81 -9.74 13.36
N ILE A 618 10.10 -10.70 12.75
CA ILE A 618 9.31 -11.72 13.48
C ILE A 618 10.22 -12.53 14.40
N LYS A 619 11.37 -12.96 13.92
CA LYS A 619 12.33 -13.75 14.72
C LYS A 619 12.86 -12.99 15.93
N GLN A 620 13.01 -11.67 15.82
CA GLN A 620 13.55 -10.83 16.89
C GLN A 620 12.48 -10.26 17.81
N TYR A 621 11.37 -9.81 17.27
CA TYR A 621 10.36 -9.03 17.98
C TYR A 621 8.99 -9.70 18.03
N GLY A 622 8.67 -10.62 17.11
CA GLY A 622 7.34 -11.20 16.92
C GLY A 622 6.50 -10.45 15.89
N ALA A 623 5.42 -11.09 15.45
CA ALA A 623 4.50 -10.54 14.45
C ALA A 623 3.64 -9.40 15.00
N ASP A 624 3.23 -9.44 16.28
CA ASP A 624 2.45 -8.38 16.91
C ASP A 624 3.19 -7.02 16.91
N ILE A 625 4.52 -7.01 16.92
CA ILE A 625 5.28 -5.76 16.78
C ILE A 625 5.19 -5.20 15.36
N ILE A 626 5.19 -6.05 14.33
CA ILE A 626 4.96 -5.59 12.95
C ILE A 626 3.51 -5.07 12.80
N ARG A 627 2.54 -5.74 13.40
CA ARG A 627 1.14 -5.33 13.40
C ARG A 627 0.97 -3.99 14.10
N LEU A 628 1.63 -3.79 15.24
CA LEU A 628 1.64 -2.52 15.95
C LEU A 628 2.32 -1.42 15.12
N TRP A 629 3.43 -1.73 14.42
CA TRP A 629 4.09 -0.83 13.50
C TRP A 629 3.14 -0.37 12.38
N ALA A 630 2.41 -1.28 11.76
CA ALA A 630 1.44 -0.97 10.73
C ALA A 630 0.32 -0.01 11.21
N ALA A 631 -0.05 -0.11 12.49
CA ALA A 631 -1.06 0.76 13.11
C ALA A 631 -0.49 2.05 13.72
N SER A 632 0.83 2.19 13.87
CA SER A 632 1.44 3.28 14.64
C SER A 632 1.64 4.59 13.88
N SER A 633 1.54 4.55 12.55
CA SER A 633 1.79 5.70 11.67
C SER A 633 0.65 5.85 10.67
N ASP A 634 0.52 7.04 10.10
CA ASP A 634 -0.41 7.27 9.00
C ASP A 634 0.09 6.56 7.73
N TYR A 635 -0.39 5.34 7.53
CA TYR A 635 -0.02 4.49 6.40
C TYR A 635 -0.56 4.97 5.04
N LYS A 636 -1.44 5.95 5.01
CA LYS A 636 -1.92 6.59 3.77
C LYS A 636 -0.81 7.40 3.09
N ALA A 637 0.27 7.70 3.82
CA ALA A 637 1.55 8.21 3.34
C ALA A 637 2.65 7.14 3.42
N ASP A 638 3.86 7.46 2.95
CA ASP A 638 5.01 6.55 3.06
C ASP A 638 5.40 6.31 4.52
N ILE A 639 5.58 5.05 4.91
CA ILE A 639 5.88 4.65 6.28
C ILE A 639 7.35 4.27 6.41
N ARG A 640 7.97 4.81 7.45
CA ARG A 640 9.36 4.48 7.81
C ARG A 640 9.44 3.22 8.65
N ILE A 641 10.51 2.45 8.42
CA ILE A 641 10.90 1.34 9.28
C ILE A 641 12.40 1.36 9.55
N SER A 642 12.77 1.16 10.81
CA SER A 642 14.16 1.01 11.25
C SER A 642 14.22 0.20 12.53
N LYS A 643 15.42 -0.24 12.92
CA LYS A 643 15.63 -0.94 14.20
C LYS A 643 15.23 -0.07 15.40
N ASP A 644 15.49 1.23 15.34
CA ASP A 644 15.14 2.17 16.43
C ASP A 644 13.62 2.33 16.55
N ILE A 645 12.90 2.44 15.44
CA ILE A 645 11.44 2.48 15.41
C ILE A 645 10.87 1.19 16.03
N LEU A 646 11.35 0.03 15.63
CA LEU A 646 10.90 -1.25 16.17
C LEU A 646 11.20 -1.39 17.67
N LYS A 647 12.34 -0.88 18.12
CA LYS A 647 12.67 -0.86 19.54
C LYS A 647 11.73 0.04 20.34
N GLN A 648 11.43 1.24 19.84
CA GLN A 648 10.47 2.16 20.47
C GLN A 648 9.07 1.53 20.55
N LEU A 649 8.62 0.90 19.49
CA LEU A 649 7.33 0.20 19.46
C LEU A 649 7.28 -0.98 20.46
N SER A 650 8.38 -1.70 20.61
CA SER A 650 8.48 -2.76 21.62
C SER A 650 8.34 -2.23 23.05
N GLU A 651 8.80 -1.01 23.32
CA GLU A 651 8.60 -0.35 24.63
C GLU A 651 7.13 0.06 24.84
N VAL A 652 6.47 0.60 23.78
CA VAL A 652 5.03 0.91 23.85
C VAL A 652 4.22 -0.37 24.07
N TYR A 653 4.48 -1.40 23.30
CA TYR A 653 3.87 -2.71 23.45
C TYR A 653 4.01 -3.23 24.89
N ARG A 654 5.22 -3.15 25.45
CA ARG A 654 5.49 -3.60 26.83
C ARG A 654 4.65 -2.84 27.85
N LYS A 655 4.46 -1.54 27.66
CA LYS A 655 3.64 -0.73 28.58
C LYS A 655 2.18 -1.16 28.54
N ILE A 656 1.60 -1.31 27.35
CA ILE A 656 0.23 -1.80 27.17
C ILE A 656 0.06 -3.18 27.82
N ARG A 657 0.96 -4.11 27.51
CA ARG A 657 0.94 -5.47 28.07
C ARG A 657 1.08 -5.49 29.59
N ASN A 658 1.92 -4.63 30.16
CA ASN A 658 2.10 -4.54 31.60
C ASN A 658 0.84 -4.02 32.30
N THR A 659 0.13 -3.04 31.71
CA THR A 659 -1.16 -2.56 32.23
C THR A 659 -2.17 -3.71 32.31
N ILE A 660 -2.33 -4.47 31.23
CA ILE A 660 -3.23 -5.62 31.18
C ILE A 660 -2.80 -6.70 32.18
N ARG A 661 -1.50 -7.01 32.24
CA ARG A 661 -0.97 -8.00 33.20
C ARG A 661 -1.23 -7.60 34.65
N TYR A 662 -1.10 -6.30 34.98
CA TYR A 662 -1.42 -5.80 36.32
C TYR A 662 -2.89 -6.01 36.66
N ILE A 663 -3.79 -5.75 35.71
CA ILE A 663 -5.23 -5.99 35.89
C ILE A 663 -5.50 -7.48 36.09
N LEU A 664 -4.97 -8.36 35.24
CA LEU A 664 -5.11 -9.82 35.37
C LEU A 664 -4.68 -10.31 36.74
N GLY A 665 -3.54 -9.81 37.24
CA GLY A 665 -3.04 -10.22 38.58
C GLY A 665 -3.94 -9.80 39.72
N ASN A 666 -4.59 -8.62 39.58
CA ASN A 666 -5.45 -8.10 40.65
C ASN A 666 -6.92 -8.54 40.54
N THR A 667 -7.26 -9.29 39.49
CA THR A 667 -8.61 -9.86 39.30
C THR A 667 -8.62 -11.40 39.39
N ASN A 668 -7.52 -12.03 39.88
CA ASN A 668 -7.41 -13.47 39.92
C ASN A 668 -8.39 -14.15 40.90
N ASP A 669 -8.76 -13.45 41.98
CA ASP A 669 -9.73 -13.90 42.98
C ASP A 669 -11.16 -13.35 42.75
N PHE A 670 -11.37 -12.71 41.57
CA PHE A 670 -12.63 -12.05 41.22
C PHE A 670 -13.42 -12.90 40.21
N ASP A 671 -14.71 -13.11 40.52
CA ASP A 671 -15.68 -13.76 39.62
C ASP A 671 -16.74 -12.73 39.23
N TYR A 672 -16.67 -12.26 38.00
CA TYR A 672 -17.52 -11.15 37.52
C TYR A 672 -19.02 -11.46 37.67
N GLU A 673 -19.44 -12.70 37.46
CA GLU A 673 -20.85 -13.07 37.58
C GLU A 673 -21.36 -13.03 39.03
N LYS A 674 -20.48 -13.22 40.04
CA LYS A 674 -20.83 -13.27 41.45
C LYS A 674 -20.45 -12.00 42.22
N ASP A 675 -19.29 -11.43 41.92
CA ASP A 675 -18.65 -10.42 42.76
C ASP A 675 -18.83 -8.99 42.21
N LYS A 676 -19.46 -8.84 41.03
CA LYS A 676 -19.70 -7.57 40.39
C LYS A 676 -20.45 -6.59 41.29
N VAL A 677 -19.94 -5.39 41.42
CA VAL A 677 -20.59 -4.25 42.08
C VAL A 677 -21.37 -3.44 41.05
N PRO A 678 -22.67 -3.17 41.24
CA PRO A 678 -23.46 -2.30 40.39
C PRO A 678 -22.83 -0.88 40.26
N PHE A 679 -22.92 -0.26 39.10
CA PHE A 679 -22.27 1.02 38.78
C PHE A 679 -22.61 2.11 39.81
N GLU A 680 -23.87 2.19 40.24
CA GLU A 680 -24.37 3.19 41.20
C GLU A 680 -23.78 2.98 42.61
N GLN A 681 -23.30 1.79 42.91
CA GLN A 681 -22.69 1.44 44.19
C GLN A 681 -21.17 1.46 44.17
N MET A 682 -20.59 1.69 42.99
CA MET A 682 -19.13 1.78 42.84
C MET A 682 -18.57 3.03 43.49
N GLN A 683 -17.30 2.98 43.86
CA GLN A 683 -16.54 4.15 44.28
C GLN A 683 -16.45 5.14 43.11
N GLU A 684 -16.45 6.43 43.42
CA GLU A 684 -16.50 7.48 42.38
C GLU A 684 -15.30 7.43 41.42
N LEU A 685 -14.09 7.14 41.92
CA LEU A 685 -12.91 6.97 41.11
C LEU A 685 -13.04 5.79 40.10
N ASP A 686 -13.71 4.72 40.50
CA ASP A 686 -13.93 3.56 39.61
C ASP A 686 -14.96 3.91 38.50
N ARG A 687 -15.99 4.69 38.85
CA ARG A 687 -16.95 5.22 37.87
C ARG A 687 -16.28 6.17 36.87
N TRP A 688 -15.36 7.01 37.34
CA TRP A 688 -14.55 7.85 36.48
C TRP A 688 -13.71 7.02 35.47
N ALA A 689 -13.04 5.99 35.96
CA ALA A 689 -12.24 5.11 35.10
C ALA A 689 -13.11 4.40 34.04
N LEU A 690 -14.29 3.92 34.42
CA LEU A 690 -15.25 3.34 33.47
C LEU A 690 -15.80 4.36 32.47
N MET A 691 -16.06 5.59 32.91
CA MET A 691 -16.46 6.68 32.02
C MET A 691 -15.37 6.96 30.95
N HIS A 692 -14.12 7.07 31.38
CA HIS A 692 -13.00 7.28 30.44
C HIS A 692 -12.85 6.13 29.45
N MET A 693 -13.14 4.89 29.86
CA MET A 693 -13.21 3.77 28.92
C MET A 693 -14.33 3.94 27.88
N GLN A 694 -15.49 4.51 28.26
CA GLN A 694 -16.54 4.77 27.27
C GLN A 694 -16.11 5.84 26.24
N LEU A 695 -15.43 6.89 26.69
CA LEU A 695 -14.89 7.91 25.80
C LEU A 695 -13.84 7.33 24.87
N LEU A 696 -12.91 6.50 25.40
CA LEU A 696 -11.92 5.80 24.60
C LEU A 696 -12.56 4.87 23.55
N LYS A 697 -13.62 4.13 23.92
CA LYS A 697 -14.34 3.28 22.95
C LYS A 697 -14.87 4.08 21.76
N LYS A 698 -15.46 5.25 22.00
CA LYS A 698 -15.95 6.14 20.93
C LYS A 698 -14.83 6.62 20.02
N GLU A 699 -13.72 7.07 20.60
CA GLU A 699 -12.56 7.55 19.85
C GLU A 699 -11.92 6.43 19.02
N VAL A 700 -11.71 5.26 19.61
CA VAL A 700 -11.12 4.10 18.93
C VAL A 700 -12.03 3.57 17.82
N GLN A 701 -13.35 3.52 18.07
CA GLN A 701 -14.32 3.11 17.06
C GLN A 701 -14.30 4.05 15.86
N GLN A 702 -14.30 5.36 16.08
CA GLN A 702 -14.23 6.34 15.00
C GLN A 702 -12.91 6.21 14.22
N ALA A 703 -11.78 5.99 14.90
CA ALA A 703 -10.48 5.78 14.26
C ALA A 703 -10.46 4.53 13.36
N TYR A 704 -11.13 3.45 13.75
CA TYR A 704 -11.28 2.27 12.90
C TYR A 704 -12.19 2.54 11.69
N GLU A 705 -13.31 3.27 11.88
CA GLU A 705 -14.23 3.60 10.77
C GLU A 705 -13.59 4.54 9.74
N ASP A 706 -12.72 5.44 10.18
CA ASP A 706 -12.00 6.37 9.32
C ASP A 706 -10.71 5.75 8.72
N TYR A 707 -10.39 4.52 9.12
CA TYR A 707 -9.14 3.84 8.76
C TYR A 707 -7.89 4.63 9.20
N ASP A 708 -7.95 5.31 10.36
CA ASP A 708 -6.88 6.12 10.96
C ASP A 708 -6.27 5.40 12.17
N PHE A 709 -5.63 4.26 11.93
CA PHE A 709 -5.17 3.37 13.00
C PHE A 709 -4.11 3.99 13.89
N HIS A 710 -3.37 5.00 13.43
CA HIS A 710 -2.43 5.75 14.27
C HIS A 710 -3.14 6.55 15.38
N VAL A 711 -4.38 6.98 15.16
CA VAL A 711 -5.18 7.66 16.18
C VAL A 711 -5.51 6.69 17.31
N LEU A 712 -6.04 5.50 16.98
CA LEU A 712 -6.32 4.49 18.03
C LEU A 712 -5.05 4.02 18.77
N TYR A 713 -3.91 3.92 18.07
CA TYR A 713 -2.64 3.59 18.68
C TYR A 713 -2.24 4.61 19.76
N HIS A 714 -2.33 5.89 19.45
CA HIS A 714 -2.01 6.95 20.39
C HIS A 714 -3.01 7.02 21.54
N ALA A 715 -4.31 6.93 21.26
CA ALA A 715 -5.36 6.96 22.27
C ALA A 715 -5.20 5.82 23.31
N ILE A 716 -5.04 4.58 22.84
CA ILE A 716 -4.86 3.42 23.73
C ILE A 716 -3.54 3.49 24.49
N HIS A 717 -2.45 3.90 23.84
CA HIS A 717 -1.16 4.07 24.51
C HIS A 717 -1.25 5.10 25.65
N ASN A 718 -1.87 6.25 25.37
CA ASN A 718 -2.09 7.29 26.38
C ASN A 718 -2.95 6.77 27.54
N PHE A 719 -4.09 6.14 27.24
CA PHE A 719 -4.97 5.58 28.24
C PHE A 719 -4.24 4.58 29.14
N CYS A 720 -3.50 3.63 28.57
CA CYS A 720 -2.78 2.61 29.36
C CYS A 720 -1.65 3.22 30.22
N THR A 721 -0.93 4.23 29.71
CA THR A 721 0.27 4.75 30.38
C THR A 721 -0.02 5.91 31.33
N VAL A 722 -0.89 6.83 30.95
CA VAL A 722 -1.19 8.04 31.74
C VAL A 722 -2.39 7.76 32.64
N GLU A 723 -3.54 7.48 32.08
CA GLU A 723 -4.76 7.37 32.87
C GLU A 723 -4.79 6.13 33.76
N MET A 724 -4.41 4.99 33.21
CA MET A 724 -4.39 3.73 33.99
C MET A 724 -3.14 3.62 34.86
N SER A 725 -1.96 3.45 34.26
CA SER A 725 -0.76 3.07 35.04
C SER A 725 -0.26 4.16 35.95
N SER A 726 -0.22 5.44 35.50
CA SER A 726 0.32 6.55 36.28
C SER A 726 -0.68 7.19 37.24
N TYR A 727 -1.97 6.90 37.08
CA TYR A 727 -3.01 7.51 37.88
C TYR A 727 -3.90 6.46 38.53
N TYR A 728 -4.87 5.88 37.85
CA TYR A 728 -5.90 5.04 38.44
C TYR A 728 -5.34 3.82 39.17
N LEU A 729 -4.56 3.00 38.49
CA LEU A 729 -4.01 1.77 39.08
C LEU A 729 -2.98 2.04 40.17
N ASP A 730 -2.29 3.19 40.14
CA ASP A 730 -1.36 3.56 41.20
C ASP A 730 -2.09 3.92 42.50
N ILE A 731 -3.17 4.68 42.38
CA ILE A 731 -4.03 5.04 43.54
C ILE A 731 -4.67 3.79 44.17
N LEU A 732 -5.06 2.81 43.35
CA LEU A 732 -5.77 1.62 43.81
C LEU A 732 -4.93 0.65 44.65
N LYS A 733 -3.61 0.75 44.67
CA LYS A 733 -2.73 -0.26 45.27
C LYS A 733 -3.07 -0.57 46.74
N ASP A 734 -3.29 0.45 47.56
CA ASP A 734 -3.65 0.26 48.96
C ASP A 734 -4.99 -0.46 49.08
N ARG A 735 -6.00 -0.03 48.30
CA ARG A 735 -7.33 -0.61 48.30
C ARG A 735 -7.33 -2.06 47.80
N LEU A 736 -6.57 -2.37 46.78
CA LEU A 736 -6.47 -3.72 46.22
C LEU A 736 -5.72 -4.68 47.16
N TYR A 737 -4.66 -4.21 47.81
CA TYR A 737 -3.76 -5.09 48.54
C TYR A 737 -4.11 -5.21 50.07
N ALA A 738 -4.52 -4.09 50.67
CA ALA A 738 -4.66 -3.99 52.11
C ALA A 738 -6.09 -4.06 52.62
N TYR A 739 -7.11 -3.85 51.78
CA TYR A 739 -8.50 -4.01 52.21
C TYR A 739 -8.88 -5.51 52.33
N LYS A 740 -9.99 -5.79 52.98
CA LYS A 740 -10.55 -7.13 53.07
C LYS A 740 -10.87 -7.67 51.69
N ALA A 741 -10.58 -8.94 51.42
CA ALA A 741 -10.68 -9.53 50.09
C ALA A 741 -12.06 -9.35 49.43
N ASP A 742 -13.13 -9.45 50.21
CA ASP A 742 -14.52 -9.37 49.83
C ASP A 742 -15.17 -7.99 50.08
N SER A 743 -14.38 -6.97 50.44
CA SER A 743 -14.93 -5.65 50.71
C SER A 743 -15.50 -5.02 49.40
N ILE A 744 -16.59 -4.25 49.56
CA ILE A 744 -17.27 -3.61 48.43
C ILE A 744 -16.35 -2.65 47.70
N GLU A 745 -15.48 -1.96 48.43
CA GLU A 745 -14.52 -1.01 47.84
C GLU A 745 -13.49 -1.73 46.98
N ARG A 746 -13.02 -2.90 47.39
CA ARG A 746 -12.09 -3.70 46.60
C ARG A 746 -12.81 -4.34 45.41
N ARG A 747 -14.00 -4.89 45.61
CA ARG A 747 -14.83 -5.46 44.51
C ARG A 747 -15.24 -4.40 43.51
N SER A 748 -15.49 -3.14 43.93
CA SER A 748 -15.75 -2.02 43.06
C SER A 748 -14.57 -1.78 42.08
N ALA A 749 -13.34 -1.71 42.62
CA ALA A 749 -12.15 -1.57 41.80
C ALA A 749 -11.94 -2.76 40.86
N GLN A 750 -12.13 -3.99 41.33
CA GLN A 750 -11.99 -5.19 40.51
C GLN A 750 -13.04 -5.26 39.41
N THR A 751 -14.27 -4.82 39.66
CA THR A 751 -15.31 -4.73 38.63
C THR A 751 -14.90 -3.76 37.52
N ALA A 752 -14.47 -2.55 37.90
CA ALA A 752 -14.03 -1.56 36.92
C ALA A 752 -12.82 -2.06 36.10
N MET A 753 -11.82 -2.62 36.78
CA MET A 753 -10.62 -3.17 36.11
C MET A 753 -10.97 -4.32 35.16
N TYR A 754 -11.89 -5.19 35.53
CA TYR A 754 -12.32 -6.31 34.67
C TYR A 754 -13.02 -5.81 33.40
N GLU A 755 -13.98 -4.89 33.55
CA GLU A 755 -14.68 -4.29 32.41
C GLU A 755 -13.70 -3.56 31.46
N ILE A 756 -12.79 -2.76 32.03
CA ILE A 756 -11.72 -2.07 31.24
C ILE A 756 -10.84 -3.08 30.51
N MET A 757 -10.44 -4.17 31.15
CA MET A 757 -9.61 -5.20 30.52
C MET A 757 -10.32 -5.88 29.35
N VAL A 758 -11.58 -6.27 29.51
CA VAL A 758 -12.36 -6.89 28.44
C VAL A 758 -12.48 -5.95 27.26
N ASP A 759 -12.84 -4.69 27.49
CA ASP A 759 -12.98 -3.69 26.45
C ASP A 759 -11.66 -3.44 25.71
N LEU A 760 -10.55 -3.27 26.43
CA LEU A 760 -9.21 -3.09 25.84
C LEU A 760 -8.79 -4.30 24.97
N VAL A 761 -9.03 -5.50 25.47
CA VAL A 761 -8.64 -6.73 24.77
C VAL A 761 -9.41 -6.88 23.46
N VAL A 762 -10.71 -6.60 23.48
CA VAL A 762 -11.52 -6.66 22.26
C VAL A 762 -11.13 -5.56 21.28
N MET A 763 -10.94 -4.31 21.75
CA MET A 763 -10.56 -3.19 20.89
C MET A 763 -9.17 -3.36 20.25
N LEU A 764 -8.24 -4.00 20.94
CA LEU A 764 -6.87 -4.24 20.45
C LEU A 764 -6.73 -5.53 19.65
N ALA A 765 -7.65 -6.46 19.72
CA ALA A 765 -7.57 -7.74 19.02
C ALA A 765 -7.35 -7.63 17.50
N PRO A 766 -7.91 -6.65 16.78
CA PRO A 766 -7.59 -6.45 15.38
C PRO A 766 -6.11 -6.10 15.14
N VAL A 767 -5.46 -5.38 16.04
CA VAL A 767 -4.07 -4.93 15.91
C VAL A 767 -3.09 -5.91 16.55
N LEU A 768 -3.24 -6.21 17.84
CA LEU A 768 -2.37 -7.11 18.61
C LEU A 768 -3.02 -8.48 18.78
N SER A 769 -3.32 -9.13 17.67
CA SER A 769 -4.17 -10.33 17.65
C SER A 769 -3.64 -11.48 18.50
N PHE A 770 -2.32 -11.74 18.44
CA PHE A 770 -1.72 -12.82 19.24
C PHE A 770 -1.73 -12.50 20.73
N THR A 771 -1.31 -11.30 21.10
CA THR A 771 -1.27 -10.89 22.51
C THR A 771 -2.66 -10.86 23.14
N MET A 772 -3.66 -10.35 22.41
CA MET A 772 -5.02 -10.28 22.95
C MET A 772 -5.67 -11.65 23.05
N GLU A 773 -5.37 -12.57 22.13
CA GLU A 773 -5.77 -13.97 22.29
C GLU A 773 -5.08 -14.62 23.52
N GLU A 774 -3.79 -14.38 23.74
CA GLU A 774 -3.08 -14.87 24.92
C GLU A 774 -3.75 -14.36 26.19
N VAL A 775 -4.02 -13.06 26.30
CA VAL A 775 -4.74 -12.47 27.43
C VAL A 775 -6.10 -13.13 27.62
N TRP A 776 -6.84 -13.30 26.52
CA TRP A 776 -8.17 -13.93 26.54
C TRP A 776 -8.16 -15.35 27.11
N GLN A 777 -7.10 -16.12 26.84
CA GLN A 777 -6.97 -17.48 27.37
C GLN A 777 -6.60 -17.51 28.85
N PHE A 778 -5.95 -16.46 29.38
CA PHE A 778 -5.55 -16.38 30.80
C PHE A 778 -6.58 -15.67 31.67
N MET A 779 -7.52 -14.91 31.13
CA MET A 779 -8.55 -14.23 31.92
C MET A 779 -9.70 -15.15 32.29
N LYS A 780 -10.36 -14.88 33.42
CA LYS A 780 -11.62 -15.54 33.76
C LYS A 780 -12.74 -14.99 32.84
N LYS A 781 -13.36 -15.90 32.12
CA LYS A 781 -14.44 -15.57 31.19
C LYS A 781 -15.78 -15.72 31.88
N THR A 782 -16.76 -14.90 31.52
CA THR A 782 -18.18 -15.13 31.85
C THR A 782 -18.73 -16.25 30.97
N SER A 783 -19.88 -16.79 31.38
CA SER A 783 -20.46 -17.96 30.70
C SER A 783 -20.91 -17.71 29.25
N ASP A 784 -21.12 -16.44 28.87
CA ASP A 784 -21.53 -16.00 27.53
C ASP A 784 -20.33 -15.65 26.61
N MET A 785 -19.11 -15.62 27.13
CA MET A 785 -17.93 -15.26 26.36
C MET A 785 -17.45 -16.43 25.48
N PRO A 786 -17.09 -16.16 24.19
CA PRO A 786 -16.61 -17.20 23.29
C PRO A 786 -15.21 -17.68 23.66
N GLU A 787 -14.81 -18.81 23.05
CA GLU A 787 -13.49 -19.41 23.26
C GLU A 787 -12.33 -18.55 22.77
N SER A 788 -12.54 -17.67 21.79
CA SER A 788 -11.52 -16.76 21.23
C SER A 788 -12.01 -15.32 21.26
N VAL A 789 -11.11 -14.39 21.58
CA VAL A 789 -11.39 -12.95 21.51
C VAL A 789 -11.77 -12.50 20.11
N LEU A 790 -11.26 -13.19 19.07
CA LEU A 790 -11.56 -12.88 17.68
C LEU A 790 -13.02 -13.14 17.29
N MET A 791 -13.79 -13.76 18.16
CA MET A 791 -15.22 -14.03 18.00
C MET A 791 -16.10 -13.04 18.78
N MET A 792 -15.49 -12.10 19.52
CA MET A 792 -16.23 -11.11 20.29
C MET A 792 -16.84 -10.03 19.38
N PRO A 793 -18.06 -9.54 19.71
CA PRO A 793 -18.57 -8.31 19.12
C PRO A 793 -17.83 -7.10 19.68
N TRP A 794 -17.97 -5.95 19.00
CA TRP A 794 -17.45 -4.67 19.51
C TRP A 794 -18.08 -4.35 20.87
N PRO A 795 -17.29 -3.86 21.84
CA PRO A 795 -17.82 -3.55 23.17
C PRO A 795 -18.78 -2.34 23.08
N GLU A 796 -19.99 -2.54 23.55
CA GLU A 796 -21.03 -1.54 23.50
C GLU A 796 -20.67 -0.33 24.39
N VAL A 797 -20.94 0.88 23.89
CA VAL A 797 -20.77 2.10 24.66
C VAL A 797 -21.94 2.25 25.61
N LYS A 798 -21.66 2.27 26.91
CA LYS A 798 -22.65 2.50 27.97
C LYS A 798 -22.77 4.01 28.19
N GLU A 799 -23.71 4.65 27.49
CA GLU A 799 -23.92 6.11 27.57
C GLU A 799 -24.29 6.57 28.98
N GLU A 800 -24.93 5.72 29.76
CA GLU A 800 -25.28 5.98 31.14
C GLU A 800 -24.07 6.09 32.11
N TYR A 801 -22.88 5.66 31.66
CA TYR A 801 -21.63 5.84 32.43
C TYR A 801 -20.99 7.20 32.17
N ILE A 802 -21.41 7.94 31.15
CA ILE A 802 -20.84 9.21 30.77
C ILE A 802 -21.53 10.34 31.57
N ASP A 803 -20.78 10.96 32.47
CA ASP A 803 -21.20 12.09 33.28
C ASP A 803 -20.23 13.27 33.12
N PRO A 804 -20.61 14.30 32.34
CA PRO A 804 -19.76 15.47 32.14
C PRO A 804 -19.40 16.24 33.41
N ALA A 805 -20.24 16.18 34.46
CA ALA A 805 -19.95 16.81 35.74
C ALA A 805 -18.85 16.05 36.47
N LEU A 806 -18.90 14.72 36.44
CA LEU A 806 -17.86 13.85 36.98
C LEU A 806 -16.54 14.04 36.22
N GLU A 807 -16.59 14.11 34.88
CA GLU A 807 -15.42 14.35 34.05
C GLU A 807 -14.72 15.66 34.46
N LYS A 808 -15.46 16.77 34.48
CA LYS A 808 -14.93 18.08 34.86
C LYS A 808 -14.32 18.09 36.25
N LYS A 809 -15.02 17.49 37.24
CA LYS A 809 -14.53 17.38 38.62
C LYS A 809 -13.17 16.68 38.69
N TRP A 810 -13.03 15.55 38.01
CA TRP A 810 -11.80 14.75 38.05
C TRP A 810 -10.70 15.37 37.20
N GLU A 811 -10.98 16.02 36.09
CA GLU A 811 -10.02 16.81 35.32
C GLU A 811 -9.39 17.91 36.20
N ASP A 812 -10.22 18.66 36.89
CA ASP A 812 -9.78 19.73 37.81
C ASP A 812 -8.96 19.15 38.98
N PHE A 813 -9.40 18.02 39.56
CA PHE A 813 -8.68 17.36 40.62
C PHE A 813 -7.31 16.81 40.14
N ILE A 814 -7.22 16.20 38.97
CA ILE A 814 -5.96 15.70 38.39
C ILE A 814 -4.97 16.86 38.23
N GLY A 815 -5.44 18.03 37.76
CA GLY A 815 -4.62 19.24 37.67
C GLY A 815 -4.08 19.68 39.05
N ILE A 816 -4.92 19.68 40.05
CA ILE A 816 -4.54 20.02 41.44
C ILE A 816 -3.57 18.97 41.99
N ARG A 817 -3.86 17.69 41.82
CA ARG A 817 -3.01 16.58 42.25
C ARG A 817 -1.60 16.67 41.65
N SER A 818 -1.49 17.08 40.41
CA SER A 818 -0.19 17.26 39.73
C SER A 818 0.70 18.27 40.46
N GLU A 819 0.12 19.40 40.89
CA GLU A 819 0.82 20.40 41.69
C GLU A 819 1.25 19.86 43.05
N ILE A 820 0.35 19.16 43.76
CA ILE A 820 0.66 18.55 45.08
C ILE A 820 1.78 17.50 44.90
N THR A 821 1.73 16.65 43.88
CA THR A 821 2.76 15.65 43.62
C THR A 821 4.11 16.26 43.34
N ARG A 822 4.15 17.43 42.63
CA ARG A 822 5.38 18.17 42.42
C ARG A 822 6.02 18.63 43.74
N VAL A 823 5.21 19.10 44.69
CA VAL A 823 5.71 19.55 46.03
C VAL A 823 6.18 18.33 46.84
N LEU A 824 5.47 17.19 46.77
CA LEU A 824 5.91 15.93 47.39
C LEU A 824 7.27 15.46 46.86
N GLU A 825 7.53 15.60 45.57
CA GLU A 825 8.83 15.28 44.95
C GLU A 825 9.95 16.22 45.44
N VAL A 826 9.65 17.51 45.64
CA VAL A 826 10.59 18.46 46.23
C VAL A 826 10.94 18.05 47.66
N ALA A 827 9.93 17.72 48.48
CA ALA A 827 10.12 17.26 49.85
C ALA A 827 10.93 15.95 49.91
N ARG A 828 10.73 15.02 48.99
CA ARG A 828 11.50 13.79 48.85
C ARG A 828 12.96 14.07 48.48
N LYS A 829 13.22 14.93 47.53
CA LYS A 829 14.59 15.37 47.17
C LYS A 829 15.30 16.06 48.32
N ALA A 830 14.58 16.83 49.13
CA ALA A 830 15.07 17.48 50.32
C ALA A 830 15.25 16.52 51.52
N LYS A 831 14.83 15.23 51.37
CA LYS A 831 14.85 14.21 52.44
C LYS A 831 13.95 14.52 53.62
N THR A 832 12.94 15.37 53.47
CA THR A 832 11.90 15.60 54.47
C THR A 832 11.04 14.36 54.66
N ILE A 833 10.84 13.59 53.58
CA ILE A 833 10.19 12.29 53.52
C ILE A 833 11.05 11.32 52.71
N GLY A 834 10.94 10.00 53.05
CA GLY A 834 11.60 8.95 52.30
C GLY A 834 10.69 8.37 51.20
N HIS A 835 9.44 8.11 51.55
CA HIS A 835 8.38 7.59 50.70
C HIS A 835 7.15 8.49 50.81
N SER A 836 6.26 8.52 49.82
CA SER A 836 5.02 9.32 49.88
C SER A 836 4.14 8.94 51.08
N LEU A 837 4.10 7.68 51.47
CA LEU A 837 3.40 7.21 52.65
C LEU A 837 4.03 7.69 53.98
N ASP A 838 5.23 8.27 53.98
CA ASP A 838 5.82 8.92 55.15
C ASP A 838 5.33 10.36 55.35
N ALA A 839 4.47 10.87 54.41
CA ALA A 839 4.02 12.25 54.38
C ALA A 839 2.67 12.49 55.07
N LYS A 840 2.61 13.63 55.78
CA LYS A 840 1.39 14.40 56.05
C LYS A 840 1.39 15.65 55.14
N VAL A 841 0.31 15.83 54.41
CA VAL A 841 0.15 16.96 53.45
C VAL A 841 -0.89 17.91 54.01
N GLU A 842 -0.52 19.16 54.22
CA GLU A 842 -1.45 20.22 54.54
C GLU A 842 -1.71 21.07 53.29
N LEU A 843 -2.97 21.18 52.90
CA LEU A 843 -3.44 21.85 51.70
C LEU A 843 -4.14 23.14 52.10
N TYR A 844 -3.59 24.27 51.69
CA TYR A 844 -4.17 25.59 51.89
C TYR A 844 -4.77 26.05 50.58
N ALA A 845 -6.08 26.14 50.54
CA ALA A 845 -6.78 26.38 49.28
C ALA A 845 -7.91 27.40 49.44
N GLU A 846 -8.19 28.11 48.35
CA GLU A 846 -9.35 29.01 48.25
C GLU A 846 -9.97 28.87 46.84
N GLY A 847 -11.11 29.49 46.63
CA GLY A 847 -11.77 29.54 45.33
C GLY A 847 -12.08 28.14 44.73
N GLU A 848 -11.67 27.96 43.48
CA GLU A 848 -11.92 26.73 42.74
C GLU A 848 -11.19 25.50 43.32
N ALA A 849 -9.90 25.68 43.69
CA ALA A 849 -9.13 24.61 44.29
C ALA A 849 -9.76 24.07 45.59
N LEU A 850 -10.26 24.96 46.41
CA LEU A 850 -10.95 24.60 47.66
C LEU A 850 -12.23 23.78 47.38
N ALA A 851 -13.04 24.24 46.43
CA ALA A 851 -14.28 23.53 46.08
C ALA A 851 -14.03 22.11 45.57
N VAL A 852 -13.03 21.94 44.72
CA VAL A 852 -12.63 20.62 44.20
C VAL A 852 -12.09 19.73 45.31
N LEU A 853 -11.19 20.24 46.15
CA LEU A 853 -10.59 19.45 47.25
C LEU A 853 -11.63 19.07 48.31
N LYS A 854 -12.57 19.94 48.64
CA LYS A 854 -13.69 19.61 49.56
C LYS A 854 -14.54 18.48 49.01
N SER A 855 -14.73 18.41 47.69
CA SER A 855 -15.56 17.38 47.08
C SER A 855 -14.98 15.95 47.22
N VAL A 856 -13.68 15.84 47.54
CA VAL A 856 -12.93 14.58 47.70
C VAL A 856 -12.19 14.50 49.04
N GLU A 857 -12.51 15.34 50.00
CA GLU A 857 -11.76 15.55 51.22
C GLU A 857 -11.52 14.27 52.04
N LYS A 858 -12.52 13.40 52.10
CA LYS A 858 -12.42 12.10 52.81
C LYS A 858 -11.42 11.14 52.18
N ASP A 859 -11.23 11.24 50.87
CA ASP A 859 -10.41 10.32 50.09
C ASP A 859 -9.02 10.91 49.79
N LEU A 860 -8.76 12.16 50.19
CA LEU A 860 -7.51 12.86 49.89
C LEU A 860 -6.24 12.04 50.25
N PRO A 861 -6.12 11.39 51.43
CA PRO A 861 -4.93 10.59 51.70
C PRO A 861 -4.69 9.48 50.68
N ALA A 862 -5.75 8.77 50.29
CA ALA A 862 -5.70 7.68 49.31
C ALA A 862 -5.39 8.21 47.90
N LEU A 863 -6.08 9.29 47.46
CA LEU A 863 -5.90 9.91 46.17
C LEU A 863 -4.52 10.54 45.96
N LEU A 864 -3.89 11.03 47.02
CA LEU A 864 -2.54 11.57 47.02
C LEU A 864 -1.46 10.54 47.32
N ILE A 865 -1.86 9.35 47.72
CA ILE A 865 -0.97 8.22 48.14
C ILE A 865 -0.04 8.67 49.31
N VAL A 866 -0.66 9.26 50.33
CA VAL A 866 -0.01 9.74 51.54
C VAL A 866 -0.68 9.15 52.79
N SER A 867 0.00 9.19 53.93
CA SER A 867 -0.61 8.71 55.19
C SER A 867 -1.68 9.67 55.72
N GLN A 868 -1.50 10.95 55.54
CA GLN A 868 -2.40 11.99 56.09
C GLN A 868 -2.50 13.15 55.15
N ALA A 869 -3.70 13.74 55.08
CA ALA A 869 -3.97 14.98 54.31
C ALA A 869 -4.96 15.83 55.10
N GLU A 870 -4.67 17.09 55.29
CA GLU A 870 -5.52 18.06 55.94
C GLU A 870 -5.79 19.23 54.99
N LEU A 871 -7.08 19.62 54.88
CA LEU A 871 -7.52 20.73 54.03
C LEU A 871 -7.87 21.93 54.90
N HIS A 872 -7.24 23.08 54.61
CA HIS A 872 -7.45 24.37 55.26
C HIS A 872 -7.99 25.38 54.29
N GLU A 873 -8.97 26.18 54.72
CA GLU A 873 -9.53 27.28 53.92
C GLU A 873 -8.57 28.51 53.96
N GLY A 874 -8.33 29.09 52.81
CA GLY A 874 -7.46 30.25 52.62
C GLY A 874 -6.02 29.88 52.33
N VAL A 875 -5.35 30.69 51.56
CA VAL A 875 -3.93 30.53 51.18
C VAL A 875 -3.07 31.25 52.23
N CYS A 876 -2.12 30.55 52.82
CA CYS A 876 -1.22 31.14 53.86
C CYS A 876 0.26 30.98 53.49
N GLU A 877 1.16 31.70 54.18
CA GLU A 877 2.61 31.69 53.93
C GLU A 877 3.30 30.40 54.37
N ALA A 878 2.61 29.52 55.11
CA ALA A 878 3.18 28.29 55.64
C ALA A 878 3.40 27.20 54.59
N GLY A 879 2.83 27.30 53.38
CA GLY A 879 2.91 26.34 52.31
C GLY A 879 3.88 26.73 51.20
N GLU A 880 4.45 25.77 50.50
CA GLU A 880 5.18 25.93 49.25
C GLU A 880 4.23 26.42 48.14
N ALA A 881 4.73 27.39 47.35
CA ALA A 881 3.97 27.90 46.22
C ALA A 881 3.81 26.85 45.13
N THR A 882 2.60 26.74 44.61
CA THR A 882 2.29 25.97 43.39
C THR A 882 2.23 26.91 42.18
N THR A 883 1.97 26.42 41.00
CA THR A 883 1.70 27.29 39.83
C THR A 883 0.31 27.91 39.88
N ARG A 884 -0.55 27.40 40.77
CA ARG A 884 -1.88 27.96 41.05
C ARG A 884 -1.81 28.96 42.18
N GLU A 885 -2.41 30.11 41.98
CA GLU A 885 -2.46 31.19 43.05
C GLU A 885 -3.38 30.80 44.21
N ASP A 886 -4.42 29.98 43.92
CA ASP A 886 -5.45 29.50 44.84
C ASP A 886 -5.06 28.25 45.66
N LEU A 887 -3.79 27.78 45.57
CA LEU A 887 -3.33 26.56 46.24
C LEU A 887 -1.88 26.71 46.74
N LYS A 888 -1.66 26.40 48.02
CA LYS A 888 -0.33 26.14 48.58
C LYS A 888 -0.31 24.82 49.31
N VAL A 889 0.86 24.18 49.36
CA VAL A 889 1.03 22.84 49.90
C VAL A 889 2.17 22.78 50.86
N ALA A 890 1.97 22.27 52.05
CA ALA A 890 3.02 21.96 53.02
C ALA A 890 3.14 20.45 53.17
N VAL A 891 4.37 19.93 53.16
CA VAL A 891 4.69 18.54 53.33
C VAL A 891 5.49 18.34 54.63
N LYS A 892 4.98 17.52 55.54
CA LYS A 892 5.60 17.18 56.82
C LYS A 892 5.73 15.65 56.96
N ALA A 893 6.54 15.21 57.87
CA ALA A 893 6.54 13.80 58.27
C ALA A 893 5.17 13.41 58.85
N ALA A 894 4.68 12.21 58.50
CA ALA A 894 3.42 11.74 58.98
C ALA A 894 3.46 11.47 60.50
N GLU A 895 2.33 11.67 61.17
CA GLU A 895 2.16 11.49 62.60
C GLU A 895 1.70 10.07 62.95
N GLY A 896 1.90 9.66 64.22
CA GLY A 896 1.51 8.32 64.65
C GLY A 896 2.56 7.25 64.37
N HIS A 897 2.14 5.97 64.34
CA HIS A 897 3.02 4.83 64.13
C HIS A 897 2.75 4.15 62.77
N LYS A 898 3.79 3.60 62.20
CA LYS A 898 3.73 2.91 60.92
C LYS A 898 3.04 1.57 61.06
N CYS A 899 1.99 1.30 60.35
CA CYS A 899 1.35 0.02 60.26
C CYS A 899 2.23 -0.99 59.51
N GLU A 900 2.55 -2.15 60.10
CA GLU A 900 3.39 -3.17 59.45
C GLU A 900 2.79 -3.83 58.23
N ARG A 901 1.45 -3.71 58.01
CA ARG A 901 0.75 -4.34 56.90
C ARG A 901 0.54 -3.41 55.72
N CYS A 902 -0.01 -2.21 55.93
CA CYS A 902 -0.31 -1.26 54.88
C CYS A 902 0.72 -0.12 54.72
N TRP A 903 1.66 -0.01 55.68
CA TRP A 903 2.74 0.97 55.74
C TRP A 903 2.31 2.42 55.92
N ILE A 904 1.01 2.67 56.14
CA ILE A 904 0.45 3.99 56.45
C ILE A 904 0.74 4.31 57.92
N TYR A 905 1.06 5.54 58.23
CA TYR A 905 1.17 6.04 59.61
C TYR A 905 -0.20 6.39 60.15
N SER A 906 -0.50 5.92 61.34
CA SER A 906 -1.81 6.12 61.96
C SER A 906 -1.72 6.10 63.48
N ASP A 907 -2.53 6.92 64.15
CA ASP A 907 -2.69 6.95 65.58
C ASP A 907 -3.47 5.73 66.14
N THR A 908 -4.08 4.95 65.25
CA THR A 908 -4.81 3.74 65.61
C THR A 908 -3.90 2.49 65.75
N VAL A 909 -2.62 2.61 65.35
CA VAL A 909 -1.65 1.53 65.56
C VAL A 909 -1.41 1.35 67.07
N GLY A 910 -1.54 0.12 67.56
CA GLY A 910 -1.42 -0.23 68.99
C GLY A 910 -2.75 -0.28 69.73
N GLN A 911 -3.88 0.02 69.07
CA GLN A 911 -5.21 -0.03 69.73
C GLN A 911 -5.82 -1.41 69.72
N ASP A 912 -5.46 -2.31 68.78
CA ASP A 912 -5.94 -3.70 68.76
C ASP A 912 -5.03 -4.61 69.56
N ALA A 913 -5.59 -5.32 70.57
CA ALA A 913 -4.82 -6.15 71.47
C ALA A 913 -4.27 -7.45 70.81
N GLU A 914 -4.92 -7.96 69.79
CA GLU A 914 -4.48 -9.14 69.03
C GLU A 914 -3.47 -8.79 67.92
N HIS A 915 -3.55 -7.56 67.43
CA HIS A 915 -2.73 -7.06 66.33
C HIS A 915 -2.10 -5.67 66.66
N PRO A 916 -1.26 -5.55 67.65
CA PRO A 916 -0.83 -4.25 68.20
C PRO A 916 0.09 -3.46 67.23
N THR A 917 0.60 -4.03 66.16
CA THR A 917 1.42 -3.36 65.17
C THR A 917 0.63 -2.93 63.93
N LEU A 918 -0.69 -3.17 63.92
CA LEU A 918 -1.57 -2.81 62.80
C LEU A 918 -2.43 -1.58 63.17
N CYS A 919 -2.77 -0.80 62.14
CA CYS A 919 -3.84 0.20 62.22
C CYS A 919 -5.22 -0.50 62.33
N ALA A 920 -6.22 0.22 62.81
CA ALA A 920 -7.55 -0.33 63.03
C ALA A 920 -8.14 -1.02 61.76
N ARG A 921 -8.00 -0.39 60.61
CA ARG A 921 -8.43 -0.95 59.32
C ARG A 921 -7.76 -2.31 59.01
N CYS A 922 -6.44 -2.38 59.19
CA CYS A 922 -5.71 -3.60 58.92
C CYS A 922 -5.97 -4.70 59.99
N ALA A 923 -6.17 -4.33 61.21
CA ALA A 923 -6.55 -5.30 62.26
C ALA A 923 -7.93 -5.92 61.94
N GLU A 924 -8.88 -5.12 61.48
CA GLU A 924 -10.20 -5.64 61.03
C GLU A 924 -10.08 -6.52 59.77
N ALA A 925 -9.22 -6.15 58.84
CA ALA A 925 -9.04 -6.89 57.56
C ALA A 925 -8.39 -8.29 57.78
N VAL A 926 -7.66 -8.55 58.89
CA VAL A 926 -7.02 -9.83 59.18
C VAL A 926 -7.83 -10.70 60.12
N LYS A 927 -8.87 -10.16 60.77
CA LYS A 927 -9.87 -10.89 61.50
C LYS A 927 -10.86 -11.58 60.57
#